data_be20fc44aaa969f25a33e16567f2a419
#
_entry.id   be20fc44aaa969f25a33e16567f2a419
#
_cell.length_a   1.000
_cell.length_b   1.000
_cell.length_c   1.000
_cell.angle_alpha   90.00
_cell.angle_beta   90.00
_cell.angle_gamma   90.00
#
_symmetry.space_group_name_H-M   'P 1'
#
loop_
_entity.id
_entity.type
_entity.pdbx_description
1 polymer ?
#
loop_
_entity_poly.entity_id
_entity_poly.type
_entity_poly.pdbx_seq_one_letter_code
_entity_poly.pdbx_strand_id
1 'polypeptide(L)'
;MAKDEKGLTPMMKQFFSLKAKHPDALMLFRCGDFYETYCDDAVEASKILGITLTRRNNGGETGSAAMAGFPHHALDTYLPKLIRAGKRVAICDQLEDPKKKREQIKGKKGLSEMDKMVKRGITELVTPGVAMSDNVLNYKENNFLAAVHFGKASCGVSFLDISTGEFITGEGTYDYVEKLLGNFMPKEVLYDRNCKKEFECYFGNKFCVFELDDWVFTEQSAKQKLLKHFGTKSLKGFGVEHLKNGVIASGAIMQYLEITQHTHISHITSLSRIEEEKYVRLDRFTIRSLEIIAPMQDDGSSLLNVIDRTVTPMGGRMLRRWLVFPLKEVRPIQERLDIVEYFFREPEFRQIVDDQLHRIGDLERIISKVAVGRVSPREVVQLKNALDAIRPIKTACLYANNDALKRIGEQLNLCESIKDRIEKEIQPDPPQLVNKGDVIASGYSEELDELRSISRNGKDYLLKIQEKEIEATGITSLKVGYNNVFGYYLEVRNTFKDKVPEEWIRKQTLAQAERYITQELKEYEEKILGAEEKILALETRLFNELIVDMQDFIPQIQINANLLAHTDCLLSFAKISEENRYVRPVIDDSDVIDIKQGRHPVIETQLPLGESYVPNDVYLDTEKQQIMMITGPNMAGKSALLRQTALIVLLSQVGCFVPAESAKIGLVDKIFTRVGASDNISLGESTFMVEMTEAANILNNVSSKSLVLFDELGRGTSTYDGISIAWAIVEYLHEHSKARARTLFATHYHELNEMEKNFSRIKNYNVSVKEVDNKVIFLRKLMRGGSEHSFGIHVAEIAGMPRSIVKRANVILKELEADNAGVGGAAKPNTAKIAEHSGDMELSFFQLDDPVLTQIRDEILGLDVNNLTPVDALNKLNEIKKILRGKA
;
A
#
# COMPACT_ATOMS: atom_id res chain seq x y z
N MET A 1 26.31 6.67 -27.07
CA MET A 1 27.14 7.44 -26.12
C MET A 1 28.54 6.82 -26.02
N ALA A 2 29.34 6.91 -27.06
CA ALA A 2 30.71 6.35 -27.12
C ALA A 2 31.65 7.39 -27.69
N LYS A 3 31.59 8.64 -27.20
CA LYS A 3 32.58 9.68 -27.49
C LYS A 3 32.94 10.32 -26.14
N ASP A 4 34.26 10.37 -25.86
CA ASP A 4 34.97 11.05 -24.77
C ASP A 4 35.35 10.23 -23.54
N GLU A 5 35.95 9.03 -23.72
CA GLU A 5 36.69 8.37 -22.62
C GLU A 5 38.09 8.97 -22.37
N LYS A 6 38.60 9.87 -23.25
CA LYS A 6 39.89 10.54 -23.07
C LYS A 6 39.73 11.73 -22.13
N GLY A 7 40.09 11.58 -20.85
CA GLY A 7 40.09 12.62 -19.83
C GLY A 7 39.37 12.31 -18.54
N LEU A 8 38.57 11.22 -18.46
CA LEU A 8 37.92 10.84 -17.24
C LEU A 8 38.90 10.23 -16.22
N THR A 9 38.70 10.59 -14.93
CA THR A 9 39.47 9.94 -13.86
C THR A 9 39.13 8.44 -13.80
N PRO A 10 40.03 7.58 -13.32
CA PRO A 10 39.80 6.13 -13.22
C PRO A 10 38.51 5.78 -12.44
N MET A 11 38.18 6.57 -11.43
CA MET A 11 36.94 6.41 -10.63
C MET A 11 35.70 6.70 -11.46
N MET A 12 35.70 7.76 -12.26
CA MET A 12 34.56 8.09 -13.13
C MET A 12 34.37 7.06 -14.24
N LYS A 13 35.47 6.49 -14.78
CA LYS A 13 35.37 5.37 -15.71
C LYS A 13 34.69 4.16 -15.08
N GLN A 14 35.00 3.84 -13.82
CA GLN A 14 34.35 2.77 -13.09
C GLN A 14 32.86 3.07 -12.86
N PHE A 15 32.52 4.32 -12.47
CA PHE A 15 31.14 4.76 -12.32
C PHE A 15 30.34 4.60 -13.62
N PHE A 16 30.80 5.15 -14.72
CA PHE A 16 30.10 5.06 -16.02
C PHE A 16 29.99 3.64 -16.54
N SER A 17 31.00 2.80 -16.34
CA SER A 17 30.95 1.37 -16.68
C SER A 17 29.90 0.62 -15.93
N LEU A 18 29.66 0.96 -14.65
CA LEU A 18 28.60 0.36 -13.84
C LEU A 18 27.23 0.97 -14.17
N LYS A 19 27.16 2.30 -14.37
CA LYS A 19 25.92 2.99 -14.78
C LYS A 19 25.38 2.49 -16.12
N ALA A 20 26.25 2.16 -17.05
CA ALA A 20 25.86 1.62 -18.36
C ALA A 20 25.13 0.27 -18.28
N LYS A 21 25.31 -0.48 -17.19
CA LYS A 21 24.59 -1.74 -16.97
C LYS A 21 23.15 -1.52 -16.48
N HIS A 22 22.89 -0.41 -15.79
CA HIS A 22 21.59 -0.02 -15.25
C HIS A 22 21.36 1.48 -15.50
N PRO A 23 21.13 1.88 -16.75
CA PRO A 23 21.02 3.29 -17.12
C PRO A 23 19.80 3.98 -16.50
N ASP A 24 18.78 3.22 -16.19
CA ASP A 24 17.50 3.62 -15.62
C ASP A 24 17.52 3.74 -14.08
N ALA A 25 18.56 3.19 -13.40
CA ALA A 25 18.66 3.23 -11.94
C ALA A 25 19.54 4.39 -11.47
N LEU A 26 19.09 5.14 -10.46
CA LEU A 26 19.91 6.13 -9.76
C LEU A 26 21.04 5.41 -9.02
N MET A 27 22.30 5.75 -9.33
CA MET A 27 23.45 5.04 -8.76
C MET A 27 23.98 5.75 -7.50
N LEU A 28 23.96 5.05 -6.39
CA LEU A 28 24.66 5.42 -5.15
C LEU A 28 26.03 4.74 -5.14
N PHE A 29 27.08 5.51 -5.40
CA PHE A 29 28.43 5.02 -5.60
C PHE A 29 29.29 5.26 -4.37
N ARG A 30 29.77 4.21 -3.72
CA ARG A 30 30.56 4.32 -2.49
C ARG A 30 31.93 4.94 -2.73
N CYS A 31 32.18 6.09 -2.11
CA CYS A 31 33.44 6.82 -2.12
C CYS A 31 33.93 7.08 -0.68
N GLY A 32 34.76 6.17 -0.14
CA GLY A 32 35.18 6.25 1.26
C GLY A 32 33.98 6.15 2.21
N ASP A 33 33.76 7.19 2.98
CA ASP A 33 32.68 7.25 3.99
C ASP A 33 31.37 7.83 3.43
N PHE A 34 31.28 8.07 2.12
CA PHE A 34 30.11 8.65 1.46
C PHE A 34 29.55 7.74 0.38
N TYR A 35 28.23 7.80 0.18
CA TYR A 35 27.61 7.48 -1.09
C TYR A 35 27.47 8.75 -1.90
N GLU A 36 28.08 8.77 -3.09
CA GLU A 36 28.05 9.87 -4.02
C GLU A 36 27.28 9.48 -5.28
N THR A 37 26.56 10.41 -5.85
CA THR A 37 25.88 10.26 -7.13
C THR A 37 26.28 11.41 -8.06
N TYR A 38 26.26 11.18 -9.39
CA TYR A 38 26.83 12.09 -10.35
C TYR A 38 25.91 12.39 -11.52
N CYS A 39 26.16 13.49 -12.23
CA CYS A 39 25.43 13.92 -13.42
C CYS A 39 23.93 14.10 -13.15
N ASP A 40 23.05 13.53 -14.00
CA ASP A 40 21.60 13.64 -13.88
C ASP A 40 21.07 12.97 -12.60
N ASP A 41 21.68 11.85 -12.19
CA ASP A 41 21.34 11.18 -10.94
C ASP A 41 21.57 12.09 -9.73
N ALA A 42 22.61 12.95 -9.76
CA ALA A 42 22.90 13.90 -8.68
C ALA A 42 21.84 15.01 -8.59
N VAL A 43 21.40 15.52 -9.74
CA VAL A 43 20.37 16.55 -9.81
C VAL A 43 19.04 16.00 -9.26
N GLU A 44 18.69 14.80 -9.66
CA GLU A 44 17.47 14.13 -9.22
C GLU A 44 17.51 13.77 -7.73
N ALA A 45 18.62 13.16 -7.27
CA ALA A 45 18.82 12.83 -5.87
C ALA A 45 18.78 14.07 -4.98
N SER A 46 19.47 15.15 -5.38
CA SER A 46 19.44 16.42 -4.64
C SER A 46 18.03 16.97 -4.46
N LYS A 47 17.21 16.92 -5.52
CA LYS A 47 15.81 17.38 -5.49
C LYS A 47 14.94 16.55 -4.56
N ILE A 48 15.05 15.22 -4.62
CA ILE A 48 14.22 14.30 -3.82
C ILE A 48 14.65 14.30 -2.34
N LEU A 49 15.96 14.28 -2.09
CA LEU A 49 16.52 14.14 -0.75
C LEU A 49 16.65 15.45 0.00
N GLY A 50 16.59 16.61 -0.70
CA GLY A 50 16.85 17.91 -0.13
C GLY A 50 18.31 18.14 0.29
N ILE A 51 19.27 17.43 -0.37
CA ILE A 51 20.71 17.57 -0.11
C ILE A 51 21.38 18.52 -1.10
N THR A 52 22.51 19.09 -0.71
CA THR A 52 23.21 20.08 -1.51
C THR A 52 23.77 19.47 -2.80
N LEU A 53 23.44 20.09 -3.94
CA LEU A 53 24.06 19.81 -5.22
C LEU A 53 25.39 20.55 -5.33
N THR A 54 26.46 19.82 -5.51
CA THR A 54 27.82 20.36 -5.66
C THR A 54 28.39 20.03 -7.04
N ARG A 55 29.61 20.46 -7.33
CA ARG A 55 30.32 20.12 -8.57
C ARG A 55 31.66 19.51 -8.22
N ARG A 56 31.98 18.40 -8.89
CA ARG A 56 33.29 17.75 -8.79
C ARG A 56 34.06 17.95 -10.06
N ASN A 57 35.33 18.42 -9.94
CA ASN A 57 36.23 18.50 -11.07
C ASN A 57 36.69 17.11 -11.50
N ASN A 58 36.39 16.72 -12.73
CA ASN A 58 36.69 15.37 -13.26
C ASN A 58 38.09 15.24 -13.86
N GLY A 59 38.92 16.29 -13.82
CA GLY A 59 40.28 16.29 -14.37
C GLY A 59 40.29 16.07 -15.90
N GLY A 60 40.17 17.12 -16.71
CA GLY A 60 40.18 17.08 -18.17
C GLY A 60 39.37 18.23 -18.77
N GLU A 61 39.45 18.38 -20.11
CA GLU A 61 38.75 19.44 -20.89
C GLU A 61 37.20 19.38 -20.79
N THR A 62 36.61 18.35 -20.17
CA THR A 62 35.17 18.08 -20.11
C THR A 62 34.42 18.70 -18.91
N GLY A 63 35.09 19.56 -18.14
CA GLY A 63 34.42 20.34 -17.12
C GLY A 63 34.05 19.56 -15.83
N SER A 64 33.30 20.21 -14.94
CA SER A 64 32.85 19.68 -13.66
C SER A 64 31.55 18.93 -13.78
N ALA A 65 31.45 17.70 -13.24
CA ALA A 65 30.19 16.98 -13.14
C ALA A 65 29.38 17.42 -11.88
N ALA A 66 28.07 17.52 -12.03
CA ALA A 66 27.16 17.64 -10.88
C ALA A 66 27.35 16.45 -9.94
N MET A 67 27.39 16.69 -8.65
CA MET A 67 27.56 15.68 -7.61
C MET A 67 26.67 15.99 -6.42
N ALA A 68 26.04 14.97 -5.87
CA ALA A 68 25.36 15.02 -4.57
C ALA A 68 25.80 13.78 -3.77
N GLY A 69 25.79 13.86 -2.47
CA GLY A 69 26.19 12.71 -1.64
C GLY A 69 25.80 12.89 -0.17
N PHE A 70 25.81 11.77 0.53
CA PHE A 70 25.54 11.69 1.96
C PHE A 70 26.42 10.64 2.61
N PRO A 71 26.66 10.71 3.95
CA PRO A 71 27.45 9.73 4.67
C PRO A 71 26.88 8.32 4.52
N HIS A 72 27.73 7.31 4.32
CA HIS A 72 27.27 5.94 4.05
C HIS A 72 26.40 5.34 5.17
N HIS A 73 26.67 5.69 6.43
CA HIS A 73 25.89 5.26 7.57
C HIS A 73 24.46 5.84 7.59
N ALA A 74 24.17 6.84 6.75
CA ALA A 74 22.86 7.44 6.60
C ALA A 74 22.03 6.83 5.44
N LEU A 75 22.52 5.73 4.82
CA LEU A 75 21.80 5.04 3.74
C LEU A 75 20.37 4.71 4.13
N ASP A 76 20.15 4.16 5.32
CA ASP A 76 18.84 3.80 5.85
C ASP A 76 17.87 4.97 6.02
N THR A 77 18.38 6.19 6.05
CA THR A 77 17.56 7.41 6.11
C THR A 77 17.21 7.96 4.73
N TYR A 78 18.13 7.86 3.77
CA TYR A 78 17.98 8.49 2.45
C TYR A 78 17.42 7.55 1.39
N LEU A 79 17.80 6.26 1.40
CA LEU A 79 17.29 5.26 0.46
C LEU A 79 15.75 5.17 0.45
N PRO A 80 15.05 5.14 1.61
CA PRO A 80 13.59 5.10 1.62
C PRO A 80 12.93 6.27 0.89
N LYS A 81 13.51 7.46 0.94
CA LYS A 81 12.97 8.64 0.26
C LYS A 81 13.04 8.50 -1.27
N LEU A 82 14.15 7.95 -1.78
CA LEU A 82 14.31 7.68 -3.21
C LEU A 82 13.33 6.62 -3.70
N ILE A 83 13.20 5.52 -2.95
CA ILE A 83 12.28 4.42 -3.31
C ILE A 83 10.82 4.86 -3.26
N ARG A 84 10.42 5.62 -2.22
CA ARG A 84 9.05 6.19 -2.13
C ARG A 84 8.75 7.20 -3.23
N ALA A 85 9.77 7.86 -3.77
CA ALA A 85 9.64 8.72 -4.96
C ALA A 85 9.58 7.92 -6.28
N GLY A 86 9.46 6.58 -6.21
CA GLY A 86 9.36 5.71 -7.38
C GLY A 86 10.68 5.47 -8.11
N LYS A 87 11.84 5.75 -7.48
CA LYS A 87 13.15 5.59 -8.13
C LYS A 87 13.71 4.20 -7.90
N ARG A 88 14.32 3.67 -8.94
CA ARG A 88 15.18 2.48 -8.87
C ARG A 88 16.58 2.92 -8.46
N VAL A 89 17.17 2.27 -7.47
CA VAL A 89 18.45 2.68 -6.88
C VAL A 89 19.44 1.54 -6.93
N ALA A 90 20.57 1.75 -7.63
CA ALA A 90 21.69 0.82 -7.66
C ALA A 90 22.67 1.19 -6.54
N ILE A 91 22.82 0.32 -5.55
CA ILE A 91 23.81 0.47 -4.48
C ILE A 91 25.11 -0.14 -4.96
N CYS A 92 26.14 0.67 -5.01
CA CYS A 92 27.46 0.28 -5.49
C CYS A 92 28.49 0.39 -4.36
N ASP A 93 28.91 -0.74 -3.83
CA ASP A 93 29.87 -0.82 -2.73
C ASP A 93 31.27 -1.23 -3.17
N GLN A 94 32.23 -1.04 -2.24
CA GLN A 94 33.61 -1.46 -2.40
C GLN A 94 33.71 -2.97 -2.15
N LEU A 95 34.14 -3.73 -3.18
CA LEU A 95 34.28 -5.20 -3.09
C LEU A 95 35.62 -5.62 -2.48
N GLU A 96 36.54 -4.66 -2.26
CA GLU A 96 37.88 -4.90 -1.72
C GLU A 96 38.11 -3.96 -0.52
N ASP A 97 38.76 -4.45 0.53
CA ASP A 97 39.21 -3.62 1.66
C ASP A 97 40.32 -2.64 1.20
N PRO A 98 40.12 -1.34 1.35
CA PRO A 98 41.08 -0.33 0.98
C PRO A 98 42.46 -0.47 1.68
N LYS A 99 42.46 -0.98 2.92
CA LYS A 99 43.70 -1.21 3.70
C LYS A 99 44.48 -2.38 3.12
N LYS A 100 43.86 -3.52 2.94
CA LYS A 100 44.46 -4.73 2.32
C LYS A 100 44.92 -4.47 0.91
N LYS A 101 44.15 -3.71 0.12
CA LYS A 101 44.54 -3.31 -1.24
C LYS A 101 45.79 -2.44 -1.25
N ARG A 102 45.94 -1.46 -0.37
CA ARG A 102 47.14 -0.64 -0.25
C ARG A 102 48.38 -1.46 0.12
N GLU A 103 48.22 -2.47 0.99
CA GLU A 103 49.32 -3.37 1.34
C GLU A 103 49.74 -4.26 0.18
N GLN A 104 48.81 -4.80 -0.59
CA GLN A 104 49.07 -5.63 -1.78
C GLN A 104 49.80 -4.89 -2.92
N ILE A 105 49.57 -3.56 -3.00
CA ILE A 105 50.14 -2.71 -4.03
C ILE A 105 51.53 -2.15 -3.60
N LYS A 106 51.84 -2.12 -2.31
CA LYS A 106 53.07 -1.58 -1.74
C LYS A 106 54.27 -2.39 -2.29
N GLY A 107 55.05 -1.75 -3.13
CA GLY A 107 56.28 -2.37 -3.74
C GLY A 107 56.09 -2.94 -5.15
N LYS A 108 54.89 -3.04 -5.72
CA LYS A 108 54.68 -3.48 -7.10
C LYS A 108 54.86 -2.33 -8.10
N LYS A 109 55.90 -2.39 -8.96
CA LYS A 109 56.14 -1.44 -10.07
C LYS A 109 55.35 -1.91 -11.32
N GLY A 110 54.77 -0.94 -12.08
CA GLY A 110 54.13 -1.23 -13.37
C GLY A 110 52.59 -1.49 -13.33
N LEU A 111 51.93 -1.28 -12.21
CA LEU A 111 50.46 -1.40 -12.13
C LEU A 111 49.77 -0.18 -12.75
N SER A 112 48.76 -0.42 -13.56
CA SER A 112 47.91 0.65 -14.10
C SER A 112 47.18 1.41 -12.98
N GLU A 113 46.73 2.64 -13.24
CA GLU A 113 45.95 3.40 -12.24
C GLU A 113 44.62 2.72 -11.88
N MET A 114 44.05 1.95 -12.81
CA MET A 114 42.85 1.14 -12.55
C MET A 114 43.15 -0.02 -11.60
N ASP A 115 44.33 -0.67 -11.71
CA ASP A 115 44.69 -1.79 -10.82
C ASP A 115 45.00 -1.33 -9.40
N LYS A 116 45.38 -0.08 -9.23
CA LYS A 116 45.60 0.54 -7.91
C LYS A 116 44.34 0.92 -7.19
N MET A 117 43.22 1.03 -7.90
CA MET A 117 41.94 1.42 -7.34
C MET A 117 41.20 0.23 -6.68
N VAL A 118 40.47 0.55 -5.64
CA VAL A 118 39.51 -0.40 -5.00
C VAL A 118 38.42 -0.72 -6.01
N LYS A 119 38.22 -2.00 -6.28
CA LYS A 119 37.10 -2.46 -7.11
C LYS A 119 35.76 -2.21 -6.43
N ARG A 120 34.80 -1.73 -7.19
CA ARG A 120 33.43 -1.53 -6.78
C ARG A 120 32.51 -2.32 -7.68
N GLY A 121 31.39 -2.75 -7.13
CA GLY A 121 30.35 -3.45 -7.87
C GLY A 121 28.98 -3.09 -7.33
N ILE A 122 27.98 -3.31 -8.15
CA ILE A 122 26.58 -3.19 -7.71
C ILE A 122 26.31 -4.40 -6.80
N THR A 123 26.03 -4.12 -5.54
CA THR A 123 25.73 -5.13 -4.51
C THR A 123 24.24 -5.38 -4.41
N GLU A 124 23.43 -4.38 -4.76
CA GLU A 124 21.98 -4.48 -4.69
C GLU A 124 21.34 -3.45 -5.64
N LEU A 125 20.27 -3.86 -6.30
CA LEU A 125 19.38 -2.99 -7.04
C LEU A 125 18.04 -2.95 -6.33
N VAL A 126 17.79 -1.86 -5.59
CA VAL A 126 16.55 -1.66 -4.83
C VAL A 126 15.55 -0.92 -5.71
N THR A 127 14.35 -1.48 -5.83
CA THR A 127 13.25 -0.88 -6.57
C THR A 127 11.99 -0.81 -5.69
N PRO A 128 10.97 -0.04 -6.06
CA PRO A 128 9.74 0.03 -5.26
C PRO A 128 9.10 -1.33 -5.00
N GLY A 129 9.13 -2.26 -5.96
CA GLY A 129 8.51 -3.58 -5.87
C GLY A 129 9.32 -4.63 -5.12
N VAL A 130 10.65 -4.47 -5.00
CA VAL A 130 11.53 -5.47 -4.35
C VAL A 130 12.25 -4.94 -3.10
N ALA A 131 11.71 -3.91 -2.47
CA ALA A 131 12.23 -3.38 -1.23
C ALA A 131 11.99 -4.36 -0.06
N MET A 132 13.04 -4.62 0.75
CA MET A 132 12.98 -5.49 1.93
C MET A 132 13.26 -4.75 3.25
N SER A 133 13.72 -3.51 3.19
CA SER A 133 14.06 -2.72 4.37
C SER A 133 12.80 -2.21 5.09
N ASP A 134 12.71 -2.41 6.40
CA ASP A 134 11.58 -1.94 7.22
C ASP A 134 11.39 -0.42 7.15
N ASN A 135 12.48 0.33 6.91
CA ASN A 135 12.42 1.78 6.76
C ASN A 135 11.69 2.23 5.46
N VAL A 136 11.59 1.34 4.46
CA VAL A 136 10.86 1.56 3.21
C VAL A 136 9.43 1.09 3.33
N LEU A 137 9.22 -0.05 3.97
CA LEU A 137 7.96 -0.78 4.03
C LEU A 137 7.00 -0.20 5.07
N ASN A 138 5.71 -0.20 4.75
CA ASN A 138 4.66 -0.01 5.76
C ASN A 138 4.44 -1.36 6.48
N TYR A 139 4.31 -1.34 7.80
CA TYR A 139 4.28 -2.57 8.58
C TYR A 139 2.98 -3.38 8.40
N LYS A 140 1.81 -2.74 8.21
CA LYS A 140 0.50 -3.38 7.96
C LYS A 140 0.11 -3.43 6.48
N GLU A 141 1.06 -3.20 5.54
CA GLU A 141 0.79 -3.26 4.10
C GLU A 141 1.76 -4.21 3.41
N ASN A 142 1.26 -4.91 2.38
CA ASN A 142 2.10 -5.66 1.47
C ASN A 142 2.84 -4.74 0.49
N ASN A 143 4.00 -5.18 0.05
CA ASN A 143 4.81 -4.50 -0.96
C ASN A 143 4.87 -5.32 -2.24
N PHE A 144 3.77 -5.35 -3.00
CA PHE A 144 3.69 -6.18 -4.18
C PHE A 144 4.47 -5.64 -5.37
N LEU A 145 5.28 -6.51 -5.95
CA LEU A 145 5.75 -6.46 -7.33
C LEU A 145 4.73 -7.23 -8.17
N ALA A 146 4.27 -6.68 -9.28
CA ALA A 146 3.41 -7.39 -10.21
C ALA A 146 4.08 -7.61 -11.56
N ALA A 147 3.65 -8.64 -12.29
CA ALA A 147 3.96 -8.81 -13.71
C ALA A 147 2.68 -9.10 -14.49
N VAL A 148 2.58 -8.56 -15.69
CA VAL A 148 1.44 -8.74 -16.60
C VAL A 148 1.94 -9.32 -17.91
N HIS A 149 1.25 -10.37 -18.39
CA HIS A 149 1.49 -10.97 -19.70
C HIS A 149 0.22 -10.93 -20.56
N PHE A 150 0.33 -10.33 -21.74
CA PHE A 150 -0.75 -10.20 -22.72
C PHE A 150 -0.80 -11.43 -23.60
N GLY A 151 -1.76 -12.31 -23.36
CA GLY A 151 -2.02 -13.47 -24.23
C GLY A 151 -3.04 -13.14 -25.33
N LYS A 152 -3.24 -14.06 -26.28
CA LYS A 152 -4.16 -13.86 -27.41
C LYS A 152 -5.63 -13.73 -27.01
N ALA A 153 -6.07 -14.44 -25.98
CA ALA A 153 -7.47 -14.49 -25.54
C ALA A 153 -7.67 -14.12 -24.07
N SER A 154 -6.61 -14.14 -23.26
CA SER A 154 -6.62 -13.85 -21.84
C SER A 154 -5.33 -13.14 -21.45
N CYS A 155 -5.36 -12.47 -20.31
CA CYS A 155 -4.23 -11.79 -19.71
C CYS A 155 -3.84 -12.52 -18.43
N GLY A 156 -2.55 -12.76 -18.24
CA GLY A 156 -2.00 -13.31 -17.00
C GLY A 156 -1.42 -12.23 -16.11
N VAL A 157 -1.61 -12.39 -14.82
CA VAL A 157 -1.01 -11.49 -13.81
C VAL A 157 -0.43 -12.29 -12.66
N SER A 158 0.66 -11.83 -12.12
CA SER A 158 1.24 -12.40 -10.92
C SER A 158 1.70 -11.30 -9.98
N PHE A 159 1.63 -11.55 -8.67
CA PHE A 159 2.02 -10.64 -7.61
C PHE A 159 2.96 -11.36 -6.65
N LEU A 160 4.04 -10.69 -6.28
CA LEU A 160 5.00 -11.16 -5.29
C LEU A 160 5.28 -10.06 -4.27
N ASP A 161 5.12 -10.38 -2.99
CA ASP A 161 5.70 -9.59 -1.92
C ASP A 161 6.98 -10.30 -1.43
N ILE A 162 8.13 -9.80 -1.84
CA ILE A 162 9.42 -10.38 -1.47
C ILE A 162 9.70 -10.28 0.03
N SER A 163 9.09 -9.31 0.72
CA SER A 163 9.30 -9.12 2.16
C SER A 163 8.58 -10.16 3.03
N THR A 164 7.55 -10.82 2.48
CA THR A 164 6.76 -11.84 3.18
C THR A 164 6.87 -13.24 2.54
N GLY A 165 7.29 -13.29 1.26
CA GLY A 165 7.31 -14.52 0.47
C GLY A 165 5.95 -14.88 -0.14
N GLU A 166 4.93 -14.01 -0.04
CA GLU A 166 3.63 -14.24 -0.64
C GLU A 166 3.69 -14.10 -2.16
N PHE A 167 3.42 -15.21 -2.88
CA PHE A 167 3.49 -15.28 -4.33
C PHE A 167 2.17 -15.86 -4.87
N ILE A 168 1.45 -15.04 -5.64
CA ILE A 168 0.11 -15.35 -6.14
C ILE A 168 0.00 -15.04 -7.63
N THR A 169 -0.81 -15.82 -8.35
CA THR A 169 -1.02 -15.66 -9.80
C THR A 169 -2.47 -15.84 -10.19
N GLY A 170 -2.87 -15.18 -11.26
CA GLY A 170 -4.19 -15.27 -11.85
C GLY A 170 -4.16 -15.11 -13.37
N GLU A 171 -5.22 -15.56 -14.03
CA GLU A 171 -5.42 -15.41 -15.46
C GLU A 171 -6.90 -15.15 -15.73
N GLY A 172 -7.21 -14.21 -16.62
CA GLY A 172 -8.57 -13.87 -16.96
C GLY A 172 -8.66 -12.81 -18.07
N THR A 173 -9.79 -12.13 -18.15
CA THR A 173 -9.98 -11.01 -19.08
C THR A 173 -9.13 -9.79 -18.65
N TYR A 174 -8.92 -8.86 -19.57
CA TYR A 174 -8.21 -7.61 -19.26
C TYR A 174 -8.86 -6.84 -18.10
N ASP A 175 -10.19 -6.76 -18.07
CA ASP A 175 -10.96 -6.15 -16.98
C ASP A 175 -10.73 -6.85 -15.63
N TYR A 176 -10.61 -8.17 -15.64
CA TYR A 176 -10.30 -8.93 -14.44
C TYR A 176 -8.90 -8.61 -13.91
N VAL A 177 -7.90 -8.56 -14.79
CA VAL A 177 -6.53 -8.21 -14.43
C VAL A 177 -6.44 -6.75 -13.95
N GLU A 178 -7.16 -5.81 -14.59
CA GLU A 178 -7.22 -4.42 -14.12
C GLU A 178 -7.76 -4.34 -12.69
N LYS A 179 -8.81 -5.10 -12.38
CA LYS A 179 -9.37 -5.18 -11.03
C LYS A 179 -8.37 -5.72 -10.02
N LEU A 180 -7.65 -6.80 -10.37
CA LEU A 180 -6.61 -7.35 -9.49
C LEU A 180 -5.50 -6.33 -9.25
N LEU A 181 -5.01 -5.64 -10.29
CA LEU A 181 -4.03 -4.57 -10.13
C LEU A 181 -4.55 -3.44 -9.24
N GLY A 182 -5.83 -3.09 -9.37
CA GLY A 182 -6.50 -2.11 -8.52
C GLY A 182 -6.65 -2.55 -7.06
N ASN A 183 -6.88 -3.84 -6.82
CA ASN A 183 -7.11 -4.41 -5.50
C ASN A 183 -5.80 -4.65 -4.74
N PHE A 184 -4.77 -5.18 -5.40
CA PHE A 184 -3.45 -5.43 -4.81
C PHE A 184 -2.56 -4.18 -4.76
N MET A 185 -2.84 -3.16 -5.58
CA MET A 185 -2.11 -1.89 -5.62
C MET A 185 -0.59 -2.08 -5.64
N PRO A 186 -0.04 -2.80 -6.63
CA PRO A 186 1.38 -3.11 -6.67
C PRO A 186 2.22 -1.82 -6.73
N LYS A 187 3.37 -1.85 -6.08
CA LYS A 187 4.31 -0.72 -6.07
C LYS A 187 5.10 -0.61 -7.36
N GLU A 188 5.22 -1.72 -8.09
CA GLU A 188 5.89 -1.79 -9.38
C GLU A 188 5.22 -2.87 -10.25
N VAL A 189 5.09 -2.61 -11.55
CA VAL A 189 4.48 -3.53 -12.52
C VAL A 189 5.44 -3.79 -13.67
N LEU A 190 5.67 -5.07 -13.97
CA LEU A 190 6.51 -5.55 -15.06
C LEU A 190 5.63 -5.92 -16.25
N TYR A 191 6.09 -5.57 -17.46
CA TYR A 191 5.44 -6.01 -18.69
C TYR A 191 6.44 -6.13 -19.84
N ASP A 192 6.02 -6.80 -20.94
CA ASP A 192 6.81 -6.91 -22.15
C ASP A 192 6.90 -5.55 -22.87
N ARG A 193 8.13 -5.11 -23.18
CA ARG A 193 8.42 -3.83 -23.86
C ARG A 193 7.58 -3.64 -25.14
N ASN A 194 7.29 -4.73 -25.87
CA ASN A 194 6.51 -4.67 -27.08
C ASN A 194 5.01 -4.39 -26.84
N CYS A 195 4.52 -4.60 -25.59
CA CYS A 195 3.11 -4.44 -25.20
C CYS A 195 2.83 -3.11 -24.50
N LYS A 196 3.69 -2.10 -24.67
CA LYS A 196 3.51 -0.80 -24.00
C LYS A 196 2.18 -0.12 -24.30
N LYS A 197 1.77 -0.13 -25.59
CA LYS A 197 0.51 0.50 -26.01
C LYS A 197 -0.70 -0.21 -25.44
N GLU A 198 -0.67 -1.54 -25.41
CA GLU A 198 -1.70 -2.36 -24.81
C GLU A 198 -1.77 -2.10 -23.30
N PHE A 199 -0.63 -2.05 -22.63
CA PHE A 199 -0.58 -1.75 -21.21
C PHE A 199 -1.20 -0.39 -20.88
N GLU A 200 -0.78 0.66 -21.58
CA GLU A 200 -1.30 2.02 -21.39
C GLU A 200 -2.81 2.12 -21.72
N CYS A 201 -3.27 1.38 -22.74
CA CYS A 201 -4.68 1.35 -23.14
C CYS A 201 -5.57 0.70 -22.07
N TYR A 202 -5.18 -0.46 -21.52
CA TYR A 202 -6.02 -1.21 -20.59
C TYR A 202 -5.83 -0.81 -19.12
N PHE A 203 -4.62 -0.45 -18.71
CA PHE A 203 -4.28 -0.23 -17.29
C PHE A 203 -3.89 1.22 -16.97
N GLY A 204 -3.73 2.06 -18.00
CA GLY A 204 -3.34 3.48 -17.85
C GLY A 204 -1.90 3.70 -17.37
N ASN A 205 -1.59 4.93 -16.97
CA ASN A 205 -0.23 5.37 -16.62
C ASN A 205 -0.02 5.60 -15.10
N LYS A 206 -0.87 5.00 -14.28
CA LYS A 206 -0.88 5.26 -12.82
C LYS A 206 0.13 4.41 -12.01
N PHE A 207 0.71 3.38 -12.63
CA PHE A 207 1.63 2.46 -11.97
C PHE A 207 3.08 2.87 -12.21
N CYS A 208 3.96 2.58 -11.25
CA CYS A 208 5.39 2.55 -11.49
C CYS A 208 5.67 1.29 -12.32
N VAL A 209 6.18 1.46 -13.54
CA VAL A 209 6.32 0.36 -14.50
C VAL A 209 7.78 0.11 -14.86
N PHE A 210 8.07 -1.15 -15.19
CA PHE A 210 9.36 -1.53 -15.76
C PHE A 210 9.18 -2.48 -16.94
N GLU A 211 9.82 -2.14 -18.06
CA GLU A 211 9.76 -2.89 -19.30
C GLU A 211 10.83 -3.99 -19.32
N LEU A 212 10.43 -5.23 -19.57
CA LEU A 212 11.33 -6.35 -19.76
C LEU A 212 11.36 -6.77 -21.25
N ASP A 213 12.41 -7.46 -21.63
CA ASP A 213 12.54 -7.98 -23.00
C ASP A 213 11.58 -9.16 -23.22
N ASP A 214 11.12 -9.35 -24.45
CA ASP A 214 10.14 -10.33 -24.89
C ASP A 214 10.49 -11.78 -24.56
N TRP A 215 11.76 -12.14 -24.61
CA TRP A 215 12.24 -13.49 -24.28
C TRP A 215 11.94 -13.92 -22.84
N VAL A 216 11.76 -12.96 -21.93
CA VAL A 216 11.37 -13.20 -20.54
C VAL A 216 9.96 -13.76 -20.45
N PHE A 217 9.06 -13.27 -21.30
CA PHE A 217 7.66 -13.66 -21.33
C PHE A 217 7.39 -14.88 -22.21
N THR A 218 8.23 -15.90 -22.09
CA THR A 218 8.06 -17.18 -22.79
C THR A 218 7.67 -18.29 -21.84
N GLU A 219 6.76 -19.18 -22.26
CA GLU A 219 6.26 -20.29 -21.45
C GLU A 219 7.39 -21.21 -20.98
N GLN A 220 8.34 -21.49 -21.88
CA GLN A 220 9.47 -22.39 -21.60
C GLN A 220 10.39 -21.81 -20.52
N SER A 221 10.80 -20.55 -20.67
CA SER A 221 11.65 -19.86 -19.69
C SER A 221 10.97 -19.78 -18.33
N ALA A 222 9.69 -19.38 -18.30
CA ALA A 222 8.92 -19.25 -17.08
C ALA A 222 8.78 -20.57 -16.33
N LYS A 223 8.37 -21.64 -17.00
CA LYS A 223 8.26 -22.98 -16.39
C LYS A 223 9.59 -23.47 -15.87
N GLN A 224 10.67 -23.36 -16.64
CA GLN A 224 11.98 -23.80 -16.22
C GLN A 224 12.45 -23.09 -14.93
N LYS A 225 12.24 -21.78 -14.83
CA LYS A 225 12.62 -21.01 -13.64
C LYS A 225 11.81 -21.40 -12.41
N LEU A 226 10.49 -21.48 -12.54
CA LEU A 226 9.61 -21.85 -11.44
C LEU A 226 9.89 -23.28 -10.95
N LEU A 227 10.04 -24.25 -11.87
CA LEU A 227 10.37 -25.63 -11.52
C LEU A 227 11.73 -25.75 -10.81
N LYS A 228 12.73 -24.97 -11.28
CA LYS A 228 14.05 -24.94 -10.66
C LYS A 228 13.95 -24.31 -9.24
N HIS A 229 13.22 -23.21 -9.10
CA HIS A 229 13.08 -22.54 -7.81
C HIS A 229 12.38 -23.41 -6.77
N PHE A 230 11.23 -24.00 -7.13
CA PHE A 230 10.46 -24.84 -6.20
C PHE A 230 11.01 -26.29 -6.07
N GLY A 231 12.03 -26.66 -6.83
CA GLY A 231 12.61 -28.02 -6.79
C GLY A 231 11.63 -29.11 -7.22
N THR A 232 10.64 -28.79 -8.07
CA THR A 232 9.57 -29.70 -8.48
C THR A 232 9.67 -30.07 -9.95
N LYS A 233 9.01 -31.18 -10.33
CA LYS A 233 8.95 -31.64 -11.73
C LYS A 233 7.72 -31.08 -12.47
N SER A 234 6.75 -30.52 -11.78
CA SER A 234 5.49 -30.05 -12.33
C SER A 234 4.87 -28.98 -11.42
N LEU A 235 4.12 -28.06 -11.99
CA LEU A 235 3.39 -27.01 -11.26
C LEU A 235 1.97 -27.46 -10.85
N LYS A 236 1.59 -28.73 -11.09
CA LYS A 236 0.26 -29.27 -10.74
C LYS A 236 -0.05 -29.17 -9.27
N GLY A 237 0.96 -29.42 -8.41
CA GLY A 237 0.81 -29.35 -6.95
C GLY A 237 0.42 -27.96 -6.44
N PHE A 238 0.75 -26.91 -7.20
CA PHE A 238 0.36 -25.52 -6.89
C PHE A 238 -1.00 -25.14 -7.50
N GLY A 239 -1.63 -26.02 -8.32
CA GLY A 239 -2.91 -25.73 -8.97
C GLY A 239 -2.85 -24.67 -10.09
N VAL A 240 -1.67 -24.32 -10.60
CA VAL A 240 -1.46 -23.20 -11.54
C VAL A 240 -1.07 -23.65 -12.96
N GLU A 241 -0.88 -24.96 -13.20
CA GLU A 241 -0.33 -25.45 -14.48
C GLU A 241 -1.20 -25.11 -15.71
N HIS A 242 -2.52 -24.95 -15.53
CA HIS A 242 -3.46 -24.58 -16.56
C HIS A 242 -3.50 -23.08 -16.87
N LEU A 243 -2.94 -22.24 -15.98
CA LEU A 243 -2.85 -20.79 -16.11
C LEU A 243 -1.61 -20.40 -16.92
N LYS A 244 -1.65 -20.60 -18.24
CA LYS A 244 -0.47 -20.41 -19.11
C LYS A 244 0.09 -19.00 -18.99
N ASN A 245 -0.76 -17.98 -19.13
CA ASN A 245 -0.36 -16.58 -19.09
C ASN A 245 0.03 -16.16 -17.65
N GLY A 246 -0.65 -16.69 -16.63
CA GLY A 246 -0.29 -16.47 -15.22
C GLY A 246 1.07 -17.06 -14.88
N VAL A 247 1.39 -18.26 -15.37
CA VAL A 247 2.71 -18.88 -15.20
C VAL A 247 3.81 -18.07 -15.88
N ILE A 248 3.54 -17.54 -17.08
CA ILE A 248 4.49 -16.66 -17.79
C ILE A 248 4.75 -15.38 -16.98
N ALA A 249 3.72 -14.74 -16.46
CA ALA A 249 3.86 -13.56 -15.60
C ALA A 249 4.65 -13.89 -14.32
N SER A 250 4.40 -15.06 -13.70
CA SER A 250 5.16 -15.52 -12.52
C SER A 250 6.64 -15.74 -12.84
N GLY A 251 6.94 -16.32 -14.00
CA GLY A 251 8.30 -16.50 -14.49
C GLY A 251 9.04 -15.18 -14.74
N ALA A 252 8.32 -14.16 -15.23
CA ALA A 252 8.87 -12.82 -15.43
C ALA A 252 9.28 -12.17 -14.10
N ILE A 253 8.50 -12.34 -13.04
CA ILE A 253 8.89 -11.91 -11.68
C ILE A 253 10.19 -12.60 -11.24
N MET A 254 10.29 -13.92 -11.40
CA MET A 254 11.50 -14.66 -11.03
C MET A 254 12.73 -14.20 -11.81
N GLN A 255 12.57 -13.89 -13.12
CA GLN A 255 13.64 -13.32 -13.93
C GLN A 255 14.05 -11.94 -13.42
N TYR A 256 13.08 -11.11 -13.03
CA TYR A 256 13.34 -9.78 -12.51
C TYR A 256 14.13 -9.82 -11.19
N LEU A 257 13.80 -10.77 -10.30
CA LEU A 257 14.57 -10.98 -9.07
C LEU A 257 16.05 -11.30 -9.36
N GLU A 258 16.33 -12.11 -10.40
CA GLU A 258 17.73 -12.38 -10.82
C GLU A 258 18.40 -11.09 -11.36
N ILE A 259 17.69 -10.29 -12.17
CA ILE A 259 18.19 -9.01 -12.70
C ILE A 259 18.51 -8.04 -11.56
N THR A 260 17.69 -8.01 -10.53
CA THR A 260 17.86 -7.15 -9.34
C THR A 260 18.79 -7.76 -8.29
N GLN A 261 19.44 -8.89 -8.60
CA GLN A 261 20.40 -9.59 -7.75
C GLN A 261 19.84 -10.16 -6.44
N HIS A 262 18.54 -10.42 -6.41
CA HIS A 262 17.92 -11.14 -5.30
C HIS A 262 18.03 -12.66 -5.55
N THR A 263 19.12 -13.28 -5.11
CA THR A 263 19.41 -14.70 -5.37
C THR A 263 18.99 -15.61 -4.23
N HIS A 264 18.95 -15.12 -3.00
CA HIS A 264 18.55 -15.86 -1.81
C HIS A 264 17.08 -15.63 -1.51
N ILE A 265 16.20 -16.44 -2.12
CA ILE A 265 14.74 -16.30 -2.06
C ILE A 265 14.05 -17.59 -1.63
N SER A 266 14.71 -18.37 -0.77
CA SER A 266 14.20 -19.65 -0.27
C SER A 266 12.89 -19.53 0.54
N HIS A 267 12.56 -18.34 1.04
CA HIS A 267 11.30 -18.04 1.71
C HIS A 267 10.10 -17.95 0.75
N ILE A 268 10.31 -17.89 -0.55
CA ILE A 268 9.22 -18.03 -1.54
C ILE A 268 8.97 -19.52 -1.74
N THR A 269 8.15 -20.09 -0.87
CA THR A 269 7.96 -21.55 -0.78
C THR A 269 6.81 -22.08 -1.62
N SER A 270 5.89 -21.20 -2.06
CA SER A 270 4.69 -21.59 -2.79
C SER A 270 4.25 -20.53 -3.80
N LEU A 271 3.50 -20.97 -4.81
CA LEU A 271 2.78 -20.11 -5.76
C LEU A 271 1.30 -20.46 -5.68
N SER A 272 0.48 -19.51 -5.24
CA SER A 272 -0.95 -19.72 -5.05
C SER A 272 -1.77 -19.14 -6.21
N ARG A 273 -2.86 -19.82 -6.56
CA ARG A 273 -3.82 -19.33 -7.55
C ARG A 273 -4.82 -18.37 -6.91
N ILE A 274 -5.13 -17.26 -7.58
CA ILE A 274 -6.30 -16.43 -7.26
C ILE A 274 -7.53 -17.10 -7.87
N GLU A 275 -8.43 -17.60 -7.02
CA GLU A 275 -9.68 -18.25 -7.43
C GLU A 275 -10.83 -17.22 -7.40
N GLU A 276 -11.13 -16.61 -8.56
CA GLU A 276 -12.21 -15.60 -8.68
C GLU A 276 -13.55 -16.13 -8.14
N GLU A 277 -13.79 -17.43 -8.32
CA GLU A 277 -15.04 -18.08 -7.94
C GLU A 277 -15.31 -18.11 -6.43
N LYS A 278 -14.26 -18.02 -5.61
CA LYS A 278 -14.36 -18.08 -4.15
C LYS A 278 -14.65 -16.75 -3.47
N TYR A 279 -14.49 -15.64 -4.20
CA TYR A 279 -14.57 -14.30 -3.62
C TYR A 279 -15.64 -13.46 -4.26
N VAL A 280 -16.22 -12.56 -3.47
CA VAL A 280 -17.10 -11.50 -3.95
C VAL A 280 -16.31 -10.55 -4.83
N ARG A 281 -16.88 -10.24 -5.99
CA ARG A 281 -16.24 -9.32 -6.91
C ARG A 281 -16.55 -7.88 -6.52
N LEU A 282 -15.51 -7.16 -6.16
CA LEU A 282 -15.51 -5.72 -5.93
C LEU A 282 -14.70 -5.05 -7.03
N ASP A 283 -15.25 -4.04 -7.66
CA ASP A 283 -14.47 -3.20 -8.57
C ASP A 283 -13.79 -2.05 -7.83
N ARG A 284 -12.86 -1.40 -8.51
CA ARG A 284 -12.10 -0.28 -7.95
C ARG A 284 -13.00 0.88 -7.51
N PHE A 285 -14.08 1.14 -8.27
CA PHE A 285 -15.01 2.20 -7.96
C PHE A 285 -15.76 1.90 -6.66
N THR A 286 -16.20 0.66 -6.49
CA THR A 286 -16.85 0.17 -5.27
C THR A 286 -15.95 0.27 -4.05
N ILE A 287 -14.69 -0.19 -4.14
CA ILE A 287 -13.73 -0.10 -3.03
C ILE A 287 -13.52 1.35 -2.61
N ARG A 288 -13.38 2.26 -3.59
CA ARG A 288 -13.19 3.69 -3.33
C ARG A 288 -14.46 4.35 -2.80
N SER A 289 -15.63 4.11 -3.43
CA SER A 289 -16.87 4.78 -3.06
C SER A 289 -17.41 4.33 -1.69
N LEU A 290 -17.13 3.10 -1.28
CA LEU A 290 -17.43 2.58 0.06
C LEU A 290 -16.34 2.91 1.08
N GLU A 291 -15.25 3.54 0.69
CA GLU A 291 -14.12 3.88 1.56
C GLU A 291 -13.63 2.67 2.38
N ILE A 292 -13.49 1.52 1.71
CA ILE A 292 -13.16 0.26 2.38
C ILE A 292 -11.76 0.30 2.98
N ILE A 293 -10.76 0.75 2.19
CA ILE A 293 -9.33 0.68 2.56
C ILE A 293 -8.78 2.05 2.95
N ALA A 294 -9.20 3.10 2.26
CA ALA A 294 -8.73 4.46 2.48
C ALA A 294 -9.91 5.43 2.36
N PRO A 295 -9.92 6.51 3.15
CA PRO A 295 -10.94 7.55 3.04
C PRO A 295 -10.76 8.36 1.75
N MET A 296 -11.83 8.99 1.26
CA MET A 296 -11.77 9.90 0.12
C MET A 296 -11.15 11.25 0.48
N GLN A 297 -11.28 11.67 1.72
CA GLN A 297 -10.73 12.90 2.27
C GLN A 297 -9.66 12.59 3.31
N ASP A 298 -8.62 13.40 3.37
CA ASP A 298 -7.48 13.17 4.29
C ASP A 298 -7.90 13.11 5.77
N ASP A 299 -8.93 13.85 6.15
CA ASP A 299 -9.49 13.88 7.52
C ASP A 299 -10.55 12.80 7.77
N GLY A 300 -10.85 11.98 6.76
CA GLY A 300 -11.86 10.92 6.83
C GLY A 300 -11.35 9.66 7.53
N SER A 301 -12.27 8.70 7.72
CA SER A 301 -11.94 7.36 8.20
C SER A 301 -12.49 6.31 7.24
N SER A 302 -11.72 5.25 7.01
CA SER A 302 -12.14 4.12 6.19
C SER A 302 -12.76 3.01 7.04
N LEU A 303 -13.40 2.03 6.39
CA LEU A 303 -13.87 0.83 7.07
C LEU A 303 -12.71 0.10 7.76
N LEU A 304 -11.57 -0.04 7.06
CA LEU A 304 -10.37 -0.66 7.63
C LEU A 304 -9.93 0.03 8.93
N ASN A 305 -9.91 1.36 8.96
CA ASN A 305 -9.50 2.10 10.16
C ASN A 305 -10.42 1.81 11.38
N VAL A 306 -11.70 1.58 11.11
CA VAL A 306 -12.69 1.28 12.17
C VAL A 306 -12.53 -0.14 12.68
N ILE A 307 -12.33 -1.13 11.81
CA ILE A 307 -12.36 -2.54 12.20
C ILE A 307 -11.00 -3.14 12.54
N ASP A 308 -9.88 -2.46 12.20
CA ASP A 308 -8.54 -2.96 12.48
C ASP A 308 -8.19 -2.79 13.97
N ARG A 309 -8.33 -3.90 14.70
CA ARG A 309 -7.84 -4.08 16.07
C ARG A 309 -6.76 -5.16 16.12
N THR A 310 -6.17 -5.47 14.95
CA THR A 310 -5.09 -6.46 14.87
C THR A 310 -3.85 -5.98 15.60
N VAL A 311 -3.22 -6.89 16.30
CA VAL A 311 -2.03 -6.65 17.12
C VAL A 311 -0.77 -6.87 16.31
N THR A 312 -0.78 -7.87 15.42
CA THR A 312 0.37 -8.24 14.61
C THR A 312 0.36 -7.56 13.23
N PRO A 313 1.53 -7.20 12.67
CA PRO A 313 1.60 -6.67 11.31
C PRO A 313 1.04 -7.64 10.26
N MET A 314 1.25 -8.96 10.46
CA MET A 314 0.72 -10.04 9.61
C MET A 314 -0.80 -10.05 9.60
N GLY A 315 -1.43 -9.92 10.77
CA GLY A 315 -2.88 -9.79 10.92
C GLY A 315 -3.43 -8.58 10.17
N GLY A 316 -2.76 -7.42 10.29
CA GLY A 316 -3.16 -6.20 9.57
C GLY A 316 -3.11 -6.36 8.05
N ARG A 317 -2.07 -6.99 7.50
CA ARG A 317 -1.96 -7.32 6.06
C ARG A 317 -3.06 -8.29 5.62
N MET A 318 -3.33 -9.32 6.41
CA MET A 318 -4.39 -10.28 6.12
C MET A 318 -5.78 -9.66 6.18
N LEU A 319 -6.06 -8.84 7.18
CA LEU A 319 -7.34 -8.13 7.31
C LEU A 319 -7.62 -7.24 6.12
N ARG A 320 -6.63 -6.46 5.68
CA ARG A 320 -6.73 -5.63 4.48
C ARG A 320 -7.10 -6.46 3.24
N ARG A 321 -6.47 -7.61 3.07
CA ARG A 321 -6.78 -8.54 1.97
C ARG A 321 -8.19 -9.12 2.08
N TRP A 322 -8.65 -9.50 3.27
CA TRP A 322 -10.00 -10.03 3.46
C TRP A 322 -11.10 -9.06 3.10
N LEU A 323 -10.89 -7.78 3.37
CA LEU A 323 -11.86 -6.73 3.00
C LEU A 323 -11.99 -6.55 1.48
N VAL A 324 -10.92 -6.78 0.75
CA VAL A 324 -10.91 -6.64 -0.72
C VAL A 324 -11.35 -7.94 -1.41
N PHE A 325 -11.20 -9.07 -0.74
CA PHE A 325 -11.58 -10.41 -1.19
C PHE A 325 -12.54 -11.09 -0.19
N PRO A 326 -13.78 -10.58 -0.03
CA PRO A 326 -14.78 -11.22 0.84
C PRO A 326 -15.15 -12.60 0.30
N LEU A 327 -15.51 -13.51 1.18
CA LEU A 327 -15.83 -14.89 0.81
C LEU A 327 -17.21 -15.00 0.15
N LYS A 328 -17.38 -15.97 -0.75
CA LYS A 328 -18.61 -16.25 -1.49
C LYS A 328 -19.20 -17.64 -1.17
N GLU A 329 -18.65 -18.32 -0.19
CA GLU A 329 -19.13 -19.64 0.24
C GLU A 329 -19.60 -19.59 1.69
N VAL A 330 -20.76 -20.20 1.98
CA VAL A 330 -21.39 -20.17 3.32
C VAL A 330 -20.47 -20.79 4.38
N ARG A 331 -19.89 -21.97 4.09
CA ARG A 331 -19.16 -22.74 5.09
C ARG A 331 -17.91 -22.01 5.64
N PRO A 332 -17.01 -21.47 4.82
CA PRO A 332 -15.86 -20.74 5.33
C PRO A 332 -16.25 -19.45 6.10
N ILE A 333 -17.36 -18.80 5.70
CA ILE A 333 -17.90 -17.64 6.41
C ILE A 333 -18.38 -18.05 7.80
N GLN A 334 -19.17 -19.14 7.88
CA GLN A 334 -19.67 -19.64 9.15
C GLN A 334 -18.54 -20.07 10.09
N GLU A 335 -17.51 -20.75 9.58
CA GLU A 335 -16.32 -21.11 10.37
C GLU A 335 -15.64 -19.87 10.99
N ARG A 336 -15.53 -18.76 10.25
CA ARG A 336 -15.03 -17.49 10.81
C ARG A 336 -15.96 -16.93 11.87
N LEU A 337 -17.27 -16.86 11.59
CA LEU A 337 -18.28 -16.37 12.54
C LEU A 337 -18.31 -17.21 13.83
N ASP A 338 -18.14 -18.53 13.74
CA ASP A 338 -18.10 -19.43 14.91
C ASP A 338 -16.88 -19.16 15.80
N ILE A 339 -15.72 -18.84 15.19
CA ILE A 339 -14.52 -18.45 15.95
C ILE A 339 -14.71 -17.08 16.60
N VAL A 340 -15.25 -16.10 15.86
CA VAL A 340 -15.55 -14.76 16.40
C VAL A 340 -16.52 -14.87 17.59
N GLU A 341 -17.57 -15.69 17.46
CA GLU A 341 -18.51 -15.93 18.54
C GLU A 341 -17.84 -16.61 19.74
N TYR A 342 -16.91 -17.54 19.49
CA TYR A 342 -16.18 -18.20 20.57
C TYR A 342 -15.32 -17.20 21.36
N PHE A 343 -14.59 -16.32 20.67
CA PHE A 343 -13.85 -15.22 21.31
C PHE A 343 -14.77 -14.29 22.14
N PHE A 344 -15.98 -14.07 21.64
CA PHE A 344 -16.94 -13.22 22.33
C PHE A 344 -17.50 -13.87 23.60
N ARG A 345 -17.74 -15.20 23.57
CA ARG A 345 -18.32 -15.96 24.68
C ARG A 345 -17.31 -16.38 25.74
N GLU A 346 -16.03 -16.53 25.36
CA GLU A 346 -14.96 -17.05 26.21
C GLU A 346 -13.88 -15.99 26.47
N PRO A 347 -14.10 -15.07 27.42
CA PRO A 347 -13.17 -13.94 27.66
C PRO A 347 -11.77 -14.40 28.10
N GLU A 348 -11.66 -15.51 28.85
CA GLU A 348 -10.37 -16.05 29.30
C GLU A 348 -9.55 -16.55 28.13
N PHE A 349 -10.18 -17.29 27.21
CA PHE A 349 -9.51 -17.73 25.97
C PHE A 349 -9.07 -16.51 25.15
N ARG A 350 -9.93 -15.53 24.98
CA ARG A 350 -9.63 -14.28 24.26
C ARG A 350 -8.42 -13.56 24.86
N GLN A 351 -8.36 -13.44 26.19
CA GLN A 351 -7.27 -12.79 26.89
C GLN A 351 -5.95 -13.53 26.70
N ILE A 352 -5.93 -14.86 26.80
CA ILE A 352 -4.73 -15.67 26.57
C ILE A 352 -4.19 -15.42 25.16
N VAL A 353 -5.06 -15.48 24.16
CA VAL A 353 -4.64 -15.28 22.75
C VAL A 353 -4.15 -13.86 22.54
N ASP A 354 -4.84 -12.85 23.05
CA ASP A 354 -4.47 -11.45 22.92
C ASP A 354 -3.11 -11.13 23.55
N ASP A 355 -2.87 -11.55 24.77
CA ASP A 355 -1.62 -11.35 25.49
C ASP A 355 -0.43 -11.99 24.76
N GLN A 356 -0.63 -13.16 24.17
CA GLN A 356 0.44 -13.83 23.45
C GLN A 356 0.69 -13.19 22.07
N LEU A 357 -0.35 -12.77 21.36
CA LEU A 357 -0.20 -12.08 20.07
C LEU A 357 0.61 -10.77 20.20
N HIS A 358 0.49 -10.06 21.32
CA HIS A 358 1.31 -8.86 21.60
C HIS A 358 2.81 -9.17 21.73
N ARG A 359 3.18 -10.41 22.02
CA ARG A 359 4.59 -10.85 22.09
C ARG A 359 5.12 -11.34 20.75
N ILE A 360 4.21 -11.56 19.77
CA ILE A 360 4.53 -12.03 18.42
C ILE A 360 4.77 -10.81 17.52
N GLY A 361 5.96 -10.67 17.02
CA GLY A 361 6.31 -9.65 16.02
C GLY A 361 5.89 -10.06 14.60
N ASP A 362 6.62 -9.55 13.62
CA ASP A 362 6.38 -9.84 12.19
C ASP A 362 7.17 -11.10 11.76
N LEU A 363 6.61 -12.28 12.00
CA LEU A 363 7.26 -13.55 11.65
C LEU A 363 7.51 -13.69 10.15
N GLU A 364 6.60 -13.19 9.29
CA GLU A 364 6.77 -13.26 7.84
C GLU A 364 8.01 -12.48 7.39
N ARG A 365 8.20 -11.26 7.88
CA ARG A 365 9.36 -10.44 7.51
C ARG A 365 10.65 -10.88 8.17
N ILE A 366 10.59 -11.36 9.41
CA ILE A 366 11.78 -11.90 10.09
C ILE A 366 12.30 -13.12 9.34
N ILE A 367 11.41 -14.04 8.97
CA ILE A 367 11.85 -15.27 8.28
C ILE A 367 12.36 -15.02 6.86
N SER A 368 11.82 -14.01 6.19
CA SER A 368 12.34 -13.56 4.90
C SER A 368 13.76 -12.98 5.01
N LYS A 369 14.05 -12.23 6.09
CA LYS A 369 15.41 -11.76 6.39
C LYS A 369 16.38 -12.89 6.72
N VAL A 370 15.89 -13.94 7.40
CA VAL A 370 16.67 -15.18 7.64
C VAL A 370 17.07 -15.82 6.31
N ALA A 371 16.13 -15.97 5.37
CA ALA A 371 16.39 -16.56 4.06
C ALA A 371 17.46 -15.81 3.27
N VAL A 372 17.47 -14.48 3.38
CA VAL A 372 18.44 -13.59 2.69
C VAL A 372 19.74 -13.42 3.48
N GLY A 373 19.82 -13.92 4.73
CA GLY A 373 20.99 -13.76 5.61
C GLY A 373 21.17 -12.33 6.15
N ARG A 374 20.07 -11.54 6.23
CA ARG A 374 20.08 -10.13 6.69
C ARG A 374 19.38 -9.91 8.03
N VAL A 375 19.04 -10.97 8.71
CA VAL A 375 18.41 -10.92 10.04
C VAL A 375 19.43 -10.43 11.08
N SER A 376 19.01 -9.52 11.95
CA SER A 376 19.83 -9.03 13.07
C SER A 376 19.75 -9.97 14.28
N PRO A 377 20.74 -9.94 15.18
CA PRO A 377 20.68 -10.74 16.42
C PRO A 377 19.44 -10.47 17.28
N ARG A 378 18.96 -9.23 17.33
CA ARG A 378 17.73 -8.88 18.04
C ARG A 378 16.48 -9.47 17.41
N GLU A 379 16.41 -9.50 16.09
CA GLU A 379 15.28 -10.15 15.38
C GLU A 379 15.29 -11.66 15.59
N VAL A 380 16.47 -12.30 15.73
CA VAL A 380 16.57 -13.72 16.08
C VAL A 380 16.01 -13.99 17.48
N VAL A 381 16.32 -13.14 18.46
CA VAL A 381 15.73 -13.23 19.82
C VAL A 381 14.21 -12.94 19.77
N GLN A 382 13.77 -11.99 18.95
CA GLN A 382 12.35 -11.73 18.75
C GLN A 382 11.62 -12.93 18.17
N LEU A 383 12.23 -13.64 17.20
CA LEU A 383 11.70 -14.89 16.67
C LEU A 383 11.58 -15.96 17.78
N LYS A 384 12.61 -16.15 18.62
CA LYS A 384 12.54 -17.07 19.75
C LYS A 384 11.39 -16.73 20.69
N ASN A 385 11.23 -15.45 21.05
CA ASN A 385 10.14 -15.00 21.93
C ASN A 385 8.76 -15.22 21.29
N ALA A 386 8.65 -15.05 19.97
CA ALA A 386 7.42 -15.34 19.24
C ALA A 386 7.09 -16.85 19.24
N LEU A 387 8.09 -17.72 19.05
CA LEU A 387 7.92 -19.17 19.13
C LEU A 387 7.49 -19.63 20.54
N ASP A 388 8.01 -19.01 21.60
CA ASP A 388 7.54 -19.25 22.96
C ASP A 388 6.08 -18.87 23.16
N ALA A 389 5.63 -17.75 22.56
CA ALA A 389 4.26 -17.28 22.65
C ALA A 389 3.25 -18.17 21.90
N ILE A 390 3.70 -18.99 20.96
CA ILE A 390 2.83 -19.95 20.23
C ILE A 390 2.31 -21.06 21.14
N ARG A 391 3.10 -21.53 22.11
CA ARG A 391 2.73 -22.65 22.98
C ARG A 391 1.43 -22.44 23.76
N PRO A 392 1.23 -21.31 24.48
CA PRO A 392 -0.05 -21.04 25.15
C PRO A 392 -1.22 -20.96 24.18
N ILE A 393 -1.05 -20.31 23.00
CA ILE A 393 -2.08 -20.23 21.96
C ILE A 393 -2.46 -21.62 21.47
N LYS A 394 -1.47 -22.44 21.12
CA LYS A 394 -1.68 -23.83 20.68
C LYS A 394 -2.46 -24.62 21.72
N THR A 395 -2.04 -24.54 22.98
CA THR A 395 -2.71 -25.25 24.08
C THR A 395 -4.16 -24.78 24.24
N ALA A 396 -4.41 -23.48 24.27
CA ALA A 396 -5.75 -22.91 24.37
C ALA A 396 -6.63 -23.34 23.18
N CYS A 397 -6.12 -23.35 21.96
CA CYS A 397 -6.85 -23.78 20.77
C CYS A 397 -7.21 -25.28 20.81
N LEU A 398 -6.32 -26.14 21.27
CA LEU A 398 -6.57 -27.60 21.38
C LEU A 398 -7.68 -27.93 22.38
N TYR A 399 -7.79 -27.15 23.47
CA TYR A 399 -8.83 -27.34 24.47
C TYR A 399 -10.12 -26.57 24.18
N ALA A 400 -10.15 -25.73 23.14
CA ALA A 400 -11.32 -24.97 22.75
C ALA A 400 -12.47 -25.90 22.31
N ASN A 401 -13.70 -25.55 22.68
CA ASN A 401 -14.88 -26.26 22.18
C ASN A 401 -15.34 -25.73 20.81
N ASN A 402 -14.39 -25.66 19.87
CA ASN A 402 -14.59 -25.22 18.50
C ASN A 402 -13.64 -25.99 17.58
N ASP A 403 -14.17 -26.70 16.58
CA ASP A 403 -13.38 -27.58 15.72
C ASP A 403 -12.40 -26.82 14.81
N ALA A 404 -12.76 -25.61 14.41
CA ALA A 404 -11.86 -24.78 13.59
C ALA A 404 -10.66 -24.31 14.41
N LEU A 405 -10.85 -23.91 15.67
CA LEU A 405 -9.75 -23.58 16.58
C LEU A 405 -8.88 -24.78 16.90
N LYS A 406 -9.45 -25.97 17.08
CA LYS A 406 -8.67 -27.22 17.28
C LYS A 406 -7.76 -27.49 16.08
N ARG A 407 -8.29 -27.37 14.85
CA ARG A 407 -7.46 -27.52 13.63
C ARG A 407 -6.31 -26.52 13.58
N ILE A 408 -6.55 -25.27 13.97
CA ILE A 408 -5.49 -24.26 14.10
C ILE A 408 -4.44 -24.73 15.12
N GLY A 409 -4.87 -25.15 16.29
CA GLY A 409 -3.98 -25.67 17.33
C GLY A 409 -3.15 -26.88 16.87
N GLU A 410 -3.74 -27.83 16.13
CA GLU A 410 -3.05 -29.00 15.59
C GLU A 410 -1.94 -28.60 14.58
N GLN A 411 -2.21 -27.61 13.73
CA GLN A 411 -1.30 -27.16 12.67
C GLN A 411 -0.18 -26.26 13.18
N LEU A 412 -0.36 -25.56 14.30
CA LEU A 412 0.69 -24.73 14.89
C LEU A 412 1.91 -25.59 15.28
N ASN A 413 3.08 -25.22 14.79
CA ASN A 413 4.34 -25.90 15.09
C ASN A 413 5.16 -25.10 16.09
N LEU A 414 5.60 -25.72 17.17
CA LEU A 414 6.37 -25.04 18.22
C LEU A 414 7.83 -24.79 17.83
N CYS A 415 8.36 -25.45 16.79
CA CYS A 415 9.74 -25.32 16.33
C CYS A 415 10.76 -25.38 17.49
N GLU A 416 10.56 -26.33 18.43
CA GLU A 416 11.30 -26.39 19.71
C GLU A 416 12.80 -26.47 19.51
N SER A 417 13.27 -27.30 18.56
CA SER A 417 14.70 -27.51 18.36
C SER A 417 15.45 -26.24 18.00
N ILE A 418 14.89 -25.42 17.10
CA ILE A 418 15.50 -24.15 16.72
C ILE A 418 15.33 -23.09 17.79
N LYS A 419 14.19 -23.07 18.48
CA LYS A 419 13.94 -22.20 19.61
C LYS A 419 14.96 -22.41 20.72
N ASP A 420 15.14 -23.66 21.18
CA ASP A 420 16.08 -24.04 22.24
C ASP A 420 17.53 -23.76 21.83
N ARG A 421 17.84 -23.90 20.54
CA ARG A 421 19.13 -23.58 20.01
C ARG A 421 19.41 -22.07 20.08
N ILE A 422 18.46 -21.22 19.62
CA ILE A 422 18.59 -19.78 19.72
C ILE A 422 18.78 -19.35 21.18
N GLU A 423 18.04 -19.95 22.13
CA GLU A 423 18.14 -19.65 23.55
C GLU A 423 19.52 -19.96 24.14
N LYS A 424 20.15 -21.04 23.65
CA LYS A 424 21.49 -21.45 24.11
C LYS A 424 22.62 -20.65 23.46
N GLU A 425 22.45 -20.28 22.20
CA GLU A 425 23.51 -19.67 21.39
C GLU A 425 23.56 -18.16 21.47
N ILE A 426 22.40 -17.48 21.58
CA ILE A 426 22.32 -16.03 21.50
C ILE A 426 22.11 -15.39 22.88
N GLN A 427 22.78 -14.28 23.12
CA GLN A 427 22.56 -13.47 24.34
C GLN A 427 21.09 -13.01 24.43
N PRO A 428 20.53 -12.90 25.65
CA PRO A 428 19.15 -12.43 25.84
C PRO A 428 18.88 -11.01 25.31
N ASP A 429 19.85 -10.10 25.39
CA ASP A 429 19.79 -8.75 24.81
C ASP A 429 21.04 -8.49 23.97
N PRO A 430 21.09 -9.03 22.76
CA PRO A 430 22.25 -8.87 21.88
C PRO A 430 22.25 -7.47 21.22
N PRO A 431 23.42 -7.00 20.76
CA PRO A 431 23.49 -5.80 19.94
C PRO A 431 22.73 -5.96 18.63
N GLN A 432 22.36 -4.86 18.00
CA GLN A 432 21.66 -4.88 16.71
C GLN A 432 22.54 -5.41 15.56
N LEU A 433 23.84 -5.19 15.64
CA LEU A 433 24.80 -5.56 14.60
C LEU A 433 25.85 -6.53 15.17
N VAL A 434 26.11 -7.61 14.43
CA VAL A 434 27.09 -8.64 14.82
C VAL A 434 28.51 -8.05 15.02
N ASN A 435 28.87 -7.05 14.23
CA ASN A 435 30.18 -6.41 14.28
C ASN A 435 30.46 -5.60 15.57
N LYS A 436 29.48 -5.48 16.46
CA LYS A 436 29.67 -4.87 17.77
C LYS A 436 30.14 -5.86 18.84
N GLY A 437 30.16 -7.17 18.50
CA GLY A 437 30.47 -8.22 19.45
C GLY A 437 29.38 -8.47 20.51
N ASP A 438 29.61 -9.40 21.41
CA ASP A 438 28.68 -9.82 22.48
C ASP A 438 27.31 -10.34 21.95
N VAL A 439 27.32 -11.06 20.84
CA VAL A 439 26.13 -11.67 20.24
C VAL A 439 25.89 -13.09 20.79
N ILE A 440 26.95 -13.88 20.92
CA ILE A 440 26.88 -15.28 21.36
C ILE A 440 26.87 -15.37 22.90
N ALA A 441 26.03 -16.25 23.42
CA ALA A 441 25.90 -16.47 24.86
C ALA A 441 27.20 -16.98 25.46
N SER A 442 27.51 -16.54 26.70
CA SER A 442 28.63 -17.09 27.45
C SER A 442 28.36 -18.54 27.85
N GLY A 443 29.36 -19.41 27.72
CA GLY A 443 29.24 -20.85 27.98
C GLY A 443 28.81 -21.68 26.77
N TYR A 444 28.54 -21.06 25.62
CA TYR A 444 28.23 -21.78 24.38
C TYR A 444 29.46 -22.32 23.66
N SER A 445 30.52 -21.52 23.57
CA SER A 445 31.79 -21.87 22.89
C SER A 445 32.98 -21.67 23.84
N GLU A 446 33.68 -22.77 24.20
CA GLU A 446 34.90 -22.70 25.04
C GLU A 446 35.96 -21.80 24.39
N GLU A 447 36.18 -21.92 23.07
CA GLU A 447 37.12 -21.07 22.31
C GLU A 447 36.80 -19.58 22.45
N LEU A 448 35.49 -19.22 22.35
CA LEU A 448 35.05 -17.84 22.48
C LEU A 448 35.22 -17.31 23.89
N ASP A 449 34.92 -18.11 24.88
CA ASP A 449 35.05 -17.72 26.31
C ASP A 449 36.51 -17.58 26.72
N GLU A 450 37.42 -18.41 26.21
CA GLU A 450 38.86 -18.23 26.37
C GLU A 450 39.34 -16.90 25.76
N LEU A 451 38.94 -16.58 24.54
CA LEU A 451 39.29 -15.32 23.84
C LEU A 451 38.74 -14.11 24.59
N ARG A 452 37.50 -14.17 25.07
CA ARG A 452 36.89 -13.12 25.92
C ARG A 452 37.64 -12.94 27.26
N SER A 453 38.08 -14.05 27.86
CA SER A 453 38.89 -14.00 29.07
C SER A 453 40.23 -13.28 28.83
N ILE A 454 40.89 -13.58 27.72
CA ILE A 454 42.13 -12.88 27.33
C ILE A 454 41.86 -11.37 27.11
N SER A 455 40.78 -11.03 26.42
CA SER A 455 40.42 -9.61 26.18
C SER A 455 40.05 -8.86 27.47
N ARG A 456 39.35 -9.48 28.42
CA ARG A 456 38.97 -8.89 29.70
C ARG A 456 40.17 -8.75 30.63
N ASN A 457 40.95 -9.83 30.81
CA ASN A 457 42.18 -9.81 31.61
C ASN A 457 43.20 -8.84 31.02
N GLY A 458 43.10 -8.55 29.73
CA GLY A 458 43.89 -7.54 29.04
C GLY A 458 43.72 -6.14 29.61
N LYS A 459 42.55 -5.72 29.99
CA LYS A 459 42.29 -4.42 30.59
C LYS A 459 42.90 -4.33 32.01
N ASP A 460 42.78 -5.41 32.79
CA ASP A 460 43.35 -5.49 34.12
C ASP A 460 44.87 -5.52 34.09
N TYR A 461 45.45 -6.15 33.03
CA TYR A 461 46.90 -6.15 32.86
C TYR A 461 47.45 -4.80 32.43
N LEU A 462 46.72 -4.04 31.61
CA LEU A 462 47.06 -2.65 31.27
C LEU A 462 47.09 -1.75 32.49
N LEU A 463 46.17 -1.96 33.43
CA LEU A 463 46.22 -1.29 34.74
C LEU A 463 47.44 -1.72 35.56
N LYS A 464 47.80 -2.99 35.57
CA LYS A 464 49.03 -3.48 36.24
C LYS A 464 50.29 -2.92 35.60
N ILE A 465 50.35 -2.82 34.27
CA ILE A 465 51.46 -2.13 33.57
C ILE A 465 51.52 -0.67 34.01
N GLN A 466 50.36 0.02 34.07
CA GLN A 466 50.30 1.40 34.54
C GLN A 466 50.84 1.54 35.99
N GLU A 467 50.40 0.68 36.90
CA GLU A 467 50.84 0.67 38.30
C GLU A 467 52.33 0.37 38.41
N LYS A 468 52.83 -0.63 37.70
CA LYS A 468 54.25 -1.01 37.65
C LYS A 468 55.12 0.14 37.14
N GLU A 469 54.72 0.81 36.10
CA GLU A 469 55.43 1.91 35.51
C GLU A 469 55.34 3.19 36.40
N ILE A 470 54.28 3.39 37.16
CA ILE A 470 54.15 4.43 38.19
C ILE A 470 55.13 4.16 39.31
N GLU A 471 55.27 2.93 39.79
CA GLU A 471 56.20 2.54 40.83
C GLU A 471 57.66 2.70 40.35
N ALA A 472 57.95 2.27 39.14
CA ALA A 472 59.31 2.31 38.58
C ALA A 472 59.77 3.78 38.28
N THR A 473 58.93 4.63 37.80
CA THR A 473 59.27 6.00 37.34
C THR A 473 58.92 7.08 38.38
N GLY A 474 58.06 6.80 39.37
CA GLY A 474 57.53 7.77 40.29
C GLY A 474 56.66 8.87 39.63
N ILE A 475 56.06 8.56 38.45
CA ILE A 475 55.19 9.46 37.70
C ILE A 475 53.73 9.14 38.10
N THR A 476 53.24 9.73 39.14
CA THR A 476 51.88 9.46 39.68
C THR A 476 50.73 9.86 38.75
N SER A 477 51.01 10.70 37.75
CA SER A 477 50.00 11.15 36.75
C SER A 477 50.02 10.36 35.46
N LEU A 478 50.74 9.23 35.43
CA LEU A 478 50.81 8.37 34.24
C LEU A 478 49.43 7.78 33.93
N LYS A 479 49.02 7.81 32.66
CA LYS A 479 47.78 7.22 32.18
C LYS A 479 48.05 6.34 30.98
N VAL A 480 47.42 5.18 30.94
CA VAL A 480 47.31 4.37 29.71
C VAL A 480 46.13 4.88 28.88
N GLY A 481 46.34 5.13 27.60
CA GLY A 481 45.35 5.54 26.64
C GLY A 481 45.48 4.75 25.36
N TYR A 482 44.48 4.82 24.50
CA TYR A 482 44.44 4.21 23.19
C TYR A 482 44.23 5.24 22.08
N ASN A 483 44.93 5.07 20.97
CA ASN A 483 44.81 5.91 19.78
C ASN A 483 44.77 5.05 18.51
N ASN A 484 43.82 5.27 17.61
CA ASN A 484 43.64 4.49 16.38
C ASN A 484 44.82 4.51 15.41
N VAL A 485 45.77 5.45 15.55
CA VAL A 485 46.92 5.60 14.64
C VAL A 485 48.16 4.84 15.12
N PHE A 486 48.41 4.79 16.43
CA PHE A 486 49.62 4.18 17.03
C PHE A 486 49.35 3.28 18.23
N GLY A 487 48.09 2.94 18.50
CA GLY A 487 47.69 1.95 19.51
C GLY A 487 47.71 2.43 20.97
N TYR A 488 47.97 1.52 21.90
CA TYR A 488 48.06 1.86 23.32
C TYR A 488 49.31 2.66 23.61
N TYR A 489 49.21 3.67 24.48
CA TYR A 489 50.28 4.55 24.90
C TYR A 489 50.19 4.92 26.36
N LEU A 490 51.35 5.29 26.92
CA LEU A 490 51.51 5.92 28.21
C LEU A 490 51.58 7.45 28.04
N GLU A 491 50.64 8.16 28.64
CA GLU A 491 50.59 9.62 28.62
C GLU A 491 51.26 10.20 29.86
N VAL A 492 52.31 10.99 29.64
CA VAL A 492 53.11 11.65 30.65
C VAL A 492 52.95 13.16 30.53
N ARG A 493 52.55 13.86 31.59
CA ARG A 493 52.50 15.31 31.59
C ARG A 493 53.90 15.92 31.47
N ASN A 494 54.03 17.06 30.80
CA ASN A 494 55.32 17.73 30.56
C ASN A 494 56.07 18.04 31.82
N THR A 495 55.43 18.16 32.99
CA THR A 495 56.04 18.36 34.33
C THR A 495 56.90 17.17 34.79
N PHE A 496 56.71 16.00 34.22
CA PHE A 496 57.45 14.78 34.60
C PHE A 496 58.33 14.21 33.46
N LYS A 497 58.56 14.99 32.43
CA LYS A 497 59.32 14.60 31.23
C LYS A 497 60.74 14.08 31.57
N ASP A 498 61.39 14.68 32.54
CA ASP A 498 62.76 14.32 32.94
C ASP A 498 62.85 12.99 33.70
N LYS A 499 61.72 12.40 34.09
CA LYS A 499 61.61 11.11 34.74
C LYS A 499 61.33 9.95 33.84
N VAL A 500 61.16 10.22 32.52
CA VAL A 500 60.84 9.21 31.52
C VAL A 500 62.10 8.38 31.24
N PRO A 501 62.04 7.04 31.31
CA PRO A 501 63.18 6.16 30.96
C PRO A 501 63.56 6.30 29.48
N GLU A 502 64.88 6.16 29.20
CA GLU A 502 65.37 6.25 27.80
C GLU A 502 64.87 5.14 26.91
N GLU A 503 64.40 4.02 27.49
CA GLU A 503 63.82 2.86 26.78
C GLU A 503 62.48 3.10 26.21
N TRP A 504 61.77 4.15 26.65
CA TRP A 504 60.41 4.46 26.19
C TRP A 504 60.47 5.21 24.86
N ILE A 505 59.74 4.67 23.88
CA ILE A 505 59.68 5.25 22.53
C ILE A 505 58.66 6.36 22.47
N ARG A 506 59.05 7.60 22.28
CA ARG A 506 58.13 8.73 22.12
C ARG A 506 57.42 8.66 20.76
N LYS A 507 56.07 8.70 20.74
CA LYS A 507 55.23 8.66 19.54
C LYS A 507 54.58 9.99 19.21
N GLN A 508 54.20 10.78 20.23
CA GLN A 508 53.51 12.04 19.99
C GLN A 508 53.81 13.03 21.13
N THR A 509 54.00 14.30 20.72
CA THR A 509 54.12 15.43 21.63
C THR A 509 52.87 16.25 21.52
N LEU A 510 52.18 16.49 22.65
CA LEU A 510 51.01 17.35 22.83
C LEU A 510 51.39 18.63 23.56
N ALA A 511 50.53 19.63 23.57
CA ALA A 511 50.78 20.89 24.28
C ALA A 511 51.11 20.75 25.80
N GLN A 512 50.51 19.76 26.48
CA GLN A 512 50.61 19.56 27.91
C GLN A 512 51.13 18.18 28.36
N ALA A 513 51.38 17.26 27.40
CA ALA A 513 51.77 15.87 27.66
C ALA A 513 52.54 15.30 26.47
N GLU A 514 53.28 14.25 26.73
CA GLU A 514 53.92 13.43 25.71
C GLU A 514 53.43 11.99 25.82
N ARG A 515 53.39 11.30 24.69
CA ARG A 515 52.87 9.92 24.58
C ARG A 515 54.00 8.99 24.22
N TYR A 516 54.11 7.93 24.98
CA TYR A 516 55.18 6.95 24.86
C TYR A 516 54.64 5.54 24.69
N ILE A 517 55.43 4.64 24.12
CA ILE A 517 55.16 3.23 24.03
C ILE A 517 56.33 2.46 24.63
N THR A 518 56.01 1.45 25.43
CA THR A 518 57.00 0.47 25.94
C THR A 518 56.90 -0.79 25.09
N GLN A 519 57.97 -1.60 25.08
CA GLN A 519 58.00 -2.87 24.38
C GLN A 519 56.96 -3.83 24.95
N GLU A 520 56.81 -3.88 26.26
CA GLU A 520 55.81 -4.69 26.98
C GLU A 520 54.36 -4.29 26.59
N LEU A 521 54.10 -3.00 26.47
CA LEU A 521 52.78 -2.48 26.08
C LEU A 521 52.47 -2.84 24.62
N LYS A 522 53.47 -2.86 23.74
CA LYS A 522 53.28 -3.23 22.32
C LYS A 522 53.00 -4.73 22.11
N GLU A 523 53.74 -5.60 22.80
CA GLU A 523 53.53 -7.05 22.72
C GLU A 523 52.15 -7.41 23.28
N TYR A 524 51.70 -6.71 24.26
CA TYR A 524 50.42 -6.95 24.86
C TYR A 524 49.28 -6.43 24.00
N GLU A 525 49.47 -5.27 23.35
CA GLU A 525 48.57 -4.73 22.34
C GLU A 525 48.31 -5.73 21.21
N GLU A 526 49.36 -6.34 20.65
CA GLU A 526 49.24 -7.35 19.61
C GLU A 526 48.39 -8.56 20.04
N LYS A 527 48.50 -8.96 21.31
CA LYS A 527 47.66 -10.04 21.89
C LYS A 527 46.19 -9.63 22.05
N ILE A 528 45.90 -8.45 22.56
CA ILE A 528 44.52 -7.95 22.75
C ILE A 528 43.82 -7.73 21.43
N LEU A 529 44.43 -6.98 20.51
CA LEU A 529 43.86 -6.71 19.20
C LEU A 529 43.64 -8.01 18.39
N GLY A 530 44.59 -8.94 18.46
CA GLY A 530 44.45 -10.25 17.87
C GLY A 530 43.30 -11.09 18.48
N ALA A 531 43.02 -10.95 19.78
CA ALA A 531 41.90 -11.60 20.43
C ALA A 531 40.57 -10.97 20.04
N GLU A 532 40.47 -9.63 20.01
CA GLU A 532 39.25 -8.91 19.61
C GLU A 532 38.85 -9.22 18.16
N GLU A 533 39.79 -9.23 17.22
CA GLU A 533 39.51 -9.61 15.81
C GLU A 533 39.05 -11.08 15.70
N LYS A 534 39.67 -12.00 16.48
CA LYS A 534 39.26 -13.41 16.50
C LYS A 534 37.88 -13.62 17.13
N ILE A 535 37.55 -12.89 18.23
CA ILE A 535 36.23 -12.90 18.85
C ILE A 535 35.18 -12.52 17.81
N LEU A 536 35.38 -11.39 17.13
CA LEU A 536 34.42 -10.91 16.14
C LEU A 536 34.24 -11.86 14.95
N ALA A 537 35.35 -12.43 14.46
CA ALA A 537 35.31 -13.41 13.38
C ALA A 537 34.57 -14.69 13.80
N LEU A 538 34.82 -15.19 15.03
CA LEU A 538 34.19 -16.39 15.57
C LEU A 538 32.70 -16.17 15.85
N GLU A 539 32.31 -15.05 16.47
CA GLU A 539 30.90 -14.72 16.68
C GLU A 539 30.15 -14.56 15.37
N THR A 540 30.76 -13.94 14.35
CA THR A 540 30.17 -13.84 13.02
C THR A 540 29.96 -15.20 12.39
N ARG A 541 30.94 -16.11 12.51
CA ARG A 541 30.84 -17.49 11.99
C ARG A 541 29.71 -18.24 12.68
N LEU A 542 29.68 -18.28 14.01
CA LEU A 542 28.66 -18.97 14.78
C LEU A 542 27.24 -18.44 14.48
N PHE A 543 27.09 -17.12 14.43
CA PHE A 543 25.83 -16.51 14.07
C PHE A 543 25.35 -16.88 12.65
N ASN A 544 26.25 -16.90 11.68
CA ASN A 544 25.92 -17.32 10.31
C ASN A 544 25.55 -18.81 10.23
N GLU A 545 26.20 -19.69 10.99
CA GLU A 545 25.86 -21.11 11.10
C GLU A 545 24.43 -21.28 11.65
N LEU A 546 24.07 -20.53 12.68
CA LEU A 546 22.70 -20.49 13.21
C LEU A 546 21.68 -20.04 12.14
N ILE A 547 21.99 -18.97 11.38
CA ILE A 547 21.09 -18.47 10.32
C ILE A 547 20.87 -19.56 9.25
N VAL A 548 21.91 -20.30 8.86
CA VAL A 548 21.79 -21.39 7.88
C VAL A 548 20.84 -22.45 8.37
N ASP A 549 20.98 -22.88 9.63
CA ASP A 549 20.12 -23.92 10.19
C ASP A 549 18.68 -23.44 10.44
N MET A 550 18.48 -22.14 10.69
CA MET A 550 17.14 -21.55 10.76
C MET A 550 16.38 -21.64 9.43
N GLN A 551 17.07 -21.70 8.30
CA GLN A 551 16.43 -21.79 6.98
C GLN A 551 15.61 -23.07 6.81
N ASP A 552 15.95 -24.16 7.49
CA ASP A 552 15.19 -25.41 7.44
C ASP A 552 13.80 -25.31 8.08
N PHE A 553 13.57 -24.27 8.91
CA PHE A 553 12.30 -24.01 9.59
C PHE A 553 11.43 -22.96 8.88
N ILE A 554 11.86 -22.42 7.74
CA ILE A 554 11.10 -21.40 7.00
C ILE A 554 9.66 -21.83 6.73
N PRO A 555 9.38 -23.04 6.16
CA PRO A 555 8.00 -23.42 5.85
C PRO A 555 7.12 -23.52 7.10
N GLN A 556 7.64 -24.06 8.20
CA GLN A 556 6.89 -24.24 9.45
C GLN A 556 6.55 -22.89 10.08
N ILE A 557 7.50 -21.94 10.07
CA ILE A 557 7.30 -20.60 10.62
C ILE A 557 6.34 -19.79 9.75
N GLN A 558 6.35 -19.96 8.42
CA GLN A 558 5.37 -19.35 7.53
C GLN A 558 3.94 -19.87 7.77
N ILE A 559 3.78 -21.17 8.01
CA ILE A 559 2.48 -21.74 8.38
C ILE A 559 2.00 -21.12 9.70
N ASN A 560 2.86 -21.07 10.72
CA ASN A 560 2.54 -20.42 11.99
C ASN A 560 2.13 -18.96 11.79
N ALA A 561 2.88 -18.18 11.00
CA ALA A 561 2.60 -16.79 10.70
C ALA A 561 1.21 -16.61 10.08
N ASN A 562 0.85 -17.45 9.12
CA ASN A 562 -0.47 -17.42 8.47
C ASN A 562 -1.61 -17.76 9.46
N LEU A 563 -1.45 -18.82 10.28
CA LEU A 563 -2.45 -19.22 11.27
C LEU A 563 -2.64 -18.15 12.37
N LEU A 564 -1.55 -17.54 12.81
CA LEU A 564 -1.58 -16.46 13.80
C LEU A 564 -2.21 -15.19 13.22
N ALA A 565 -1.89 -14.82 11.98
CA ALA A 565 -2.51 -13.71 11.29
C ALA A 565 -4.03 -13.91 11.14
N HIS A 566 -4.45 -15.13 10.78
CA HIS A 566 -5.86 -15.52 10.70
C HIS A 566 -6.55 -15.39 12.06
N THR A 567 -5.93 -15.88 13.12
CA THR A 567 -6.45 -15.79 14.49
C THR A 567 -6.54 -14.34 14.98
N ASP A 568 -5.55 -13.50 14.66
CA ASP A 568 -5.50 -12.08 14.99
C ASP A 568 -6.62 -11.29 14.29
N CYS A 569 -6.92 -11.58 13.01
CA CYS A 569 -8.05 -11.00 12.30
C CYS A 569 -9.39 -11.32 12.99
N LEU A 570 -9.61 -12.58 13.38
CA LEU A 570 -10.84 -13.00 14.02
C LEU A 570 -10.98 -12.44 15.45
N LEU A 571 -9.87 -12.32 16.16
CA LEU A 571 -9.81 -11.62 17.44
C LEU A 571 -10.13 -10.13 17.27
N SER A 572 -9.61 -9.48 16.23
CA SER A 572 -9.94 -8.10 15.88
C SER A 572 -11.44 -7.91 15.66
N PHE A 573 -12.11 -8.85 14.95
CA PHE A 573 -13.55 -8.83 14.75
C PHE A 573 -14.32 -9.02 16.06
N ALA A 574 -13.87 -9.85 16.97
CA ALA A 574 -14.49 -10.02 18.26
C ALA A 574 -14.39 -8.74 19.12
N LYS A 575 -13.21 -8.11 19.14
CA LYS A 575 -12.98 -6.85 19.88
C LYS A 575 -13.88 -5.72 19.39
N ILE A 576 -13.89 -5.46 18.07
CA ILE A 576 -14.72 -4.40 17.51
C ILE A 576 -16.22 -4.69 17.69
N SER A 577 -16.61 -5.97 17.64
CA SER A 577 -17.99 -6.36 17.83
C SER A 577 -18.49 -6.07 19.27
N GLU A 578 -17.64 -6.27 20.25
CA GLU A 578 -17.93 -5.91 21.65
C GLU A 578 -17.95 -4.38 21.83
N GLU A 579 -16.94 -3.68 21.33
CA GLU A 579 -16.84 -2.22 21.43
C GLU A 579 -18.07 -1.51 20.85
N ASN A 580 -18.53 -1.94 19.65
CA ASN A 580 -19.58 -1.28 18.88
C ASN A 580 -20.93 -2.01 18.90
N ARG A 581 -21.09 -3.04 19.73
CA ARG A 581 -22.33 -3.81 19.87
C ARG A 581 -22.83 -4.36 18.53
N TYR A 582 -21.92 -5.04 17.80
CA TYR A 582 -22.26 -5.73 16.57
C TYR A 582 -22.88 -7.08 16.88
N VAL A 583 -23.75 -7.57 16.00
CA VAL A 583 -24.44 -8.85 16.16
C VAL A 583 -23.99 -9.86 15.10
N ARG A 584 -24.05 -11.13 15.42
CA ARG A 584 -23.76 -12.20 14.49
C ARG A 584 -24.80 -12.22 13.36
N PRO A 585 -24.41 -12.10 12.08
CA PRO A 585 -25.32 -12.25 10.96
C PRO A 585 -25.65 -13.72 10.69
N VAL A 586 -26.83 -13.98 10.15
CA VAL A 586 -27.22 -15.29 9.59
C VAL A 586 -26.89 -15.27 8.09
N ILE A 587 -26.04 -16.17 7.65
CA ILE A 587 -25.62 -16.30 6.25
C ILE A 587 -26.17 -17.60 5.67
N ASP A 588 -26.84 -17.48 4.51
CA ASP A 588 -27.35 -18.63 3.77
C ASP A 588 -27.27 -18.41 2.23
N ASP A 589 -27.68 -19.41 1.45
CA ASP A 589 -27.70 -19.33 -0.02
C ASP A 589 -28.94 -18.66 -0.59
N SER A 590 -29.82 -18.09 0.24
CA SER A 590 -31.02 -17.39 -0.20
C SER A 590 -30.68 -16.08 -0.94
N ASP A 591 -31.70 -15.52 -1.61
CA ASP A 591 -31.59 -14.21 -2.26
C ASP A 591 -32.05 -13.05 -1.36
N VAL A 592 -32.25 -13.30 -0.07
CA VAL A 592 -32.80 -12.33 0.89
C VAL A 592 -31.69 -11.55 1.57
N ILE A 593 -31.84 -10.23 1.61
CA ILE A 593 -31.08 -9.33 2.49
C ILE A 593 -32.11 -8.68 3.43
N ASP A 594 -32.12 -9.06 4.71
CA ASP A 594 -33.00 -8.51 5.73
C ASP A 594 -32.17 -7.99 6.90
N ILE A 595 -32.06 -6.69 6.98
CA ILE A 595 -31.26 -5.96 7.97
C ILE A 595 -32.24 -5.18 8.84
N LYS A 596 -32.27 -5.44 10.15
CA LYS A 596 -33.05 -4.70 11.13
C LYS A 596 -32.18 -3.75 11.93
N GLN A 597 -32.61 -2.49 12.01
CA GLN A 597 -31.93 -1.43 12.75
C GLN A 597 -30.41 -1.36 12.38
N GLY A 598 -30.11 -1.44 11.07
CA GLY A 598 -28.78 -1.32 10.56
C GLY A 598 -28.16 0.07 10.83
N ARG A 599 -26.86 0.12 11.16
CA ARG A 599 -26.09 1.33 11.40
C ARG A 599 -24.90 1.40 10.44
N HIS A 600 -24.42 2.59 10.17
CA HIS A 600 -23.24 2.77 9.31
C HIS A 600 -21.96 2.60 10.15
N PRO A 601 -21.11 1.58 9.90
CA PRO A 601 -20.00 1.24 10.77
C PRO A 601 -18.96 2.37 10.94
N VAL A 602 -18.77 3.20 9.92
CA VAL A 602 -17.81 4.31 9.97
C VAL A 602 -18.43 5.57 10.55
N ILE A 603 -19.63 5.96 10.08
CA ILE A 603 -20.25 7.22 10.52
C ILE A 603 -20.58 7.16 12.02
N GLU A 604 -21.07 6.01 12.53
CA GLU A 604 -21.43 5.89 13.95
C GLU A 604 -20.25 6.12 14.90
N THR A 605 -19.01 5.80 14.46
CA THR A 605 -17.80 6.01 15.28
C THR A 605 -17.26 7.43 15.22
N GLN A 606 -17.74 8.24 14.28
CA GLN A 606 -17.31 9.63 14.09
C GLN A 606 -18.30 10.67 14.65
N LEU A 607 -19.46 10.22 15.14
CA LEU A 607 -20.45 11.12 15.72
C LEU A 607 -19.93 11.76 17.01
N PRO A 608 -20.25 13.04 17.27
CA PRO A 608 -19.93 13.69 18.52
C PRO A 608 -20.50 12.96 19.73
N LEU A 609 -19.85 13.10 20.87
CA LEU A 609 -20.32 12.51 22.14
C LEU A 609 -21.75 12.99 22.44
N GLY A 610 -22.67 12.03 22.62
CA GLY A 610 -24.08 12.30 22.89
C GLY A 610 -24.98 12.24 21.67
N GLU A 611 -24.44 12.19 20.45
CA GLU A 611 -25.22 11.92 19.25
C GLU A 611 -25.19 10.41 18.93
N SER A 612 -26.32 9.87 18.49
CA SER A 612 -26.43 8.47 18.06
C SER A 612 -26.84 8.40 16.59
N TYR A 613 -26.30 7.40 15.91
CA TYR A 613 -26.71 7.10 14.52
C TYR A 613 -28.17 6.65 14.51
N VAL A 614 -28.96 7.13 13.54
CA VAL A 614 -30.36 6.72 13.37
C VAL A 614 -30.40 5.40 12.58
N PRO A 615 -30.71 4.29 13.23
CA PRO A 615 -30.69 2.99 12.57
C PRO A 615 -31.87 2.80 11.63
N ASN A 616 -31.68 2.04 10.55
CA ASN A 616 -32.69 1.81 9.52
C ASN A 616 -32.81 0.34 9.14
N ASP A 617 -34.05 -0.05 8.76
CA ASP A 617 -34.36 -1.38 8.26
C ASP A 617 -34.23 -1.40 6.74
N VAL A 618 -33.62 -2.47 6.21
CA VAL A 618 -33.48 -2.70 4.77
C VAL A 618 -33.88 -4.13 4.46
N TYR A 619 -34.84 -4.29 3.56
CA TYR A 619 -35.28 -5.61 3.07
C TYR A 619 -35.19 -5.65 1.56
N LEU A 620 -34.53 -6.65 1.00
CA LEU A 620 -34.42 -6.92 -0.43
C LEU A 620 -34.54 -8.42 -0.68
N ASP A 621 -35.33 -8.79 -1.71
CA ASP A 621 -35.36 -10.14 -2.26
C ASP A 621 -35.56 -10.08 -3.79
N THR A 622 -35.46 -11.21 -4.48
CA THR A 622 -35.64 -11.27 -5.93
C THR A 622 -37.10 -11.51 -6.37
N GLU A 623 -38.04 -11.71 -5.42
CA GLU A 623 -39.44 -12.07 -5.73
C GLU A 623 -40.41 -10.92 -5.48
N LYS A 624 -40.31 -10.25 -4.31
CA LYS A 624 -41.29 -9.25 -3.83
C LYS A 624 -40.74 -7.83 -3.82
N GLN A 625 -39.48 -7.66 -3.46
CA GLN A 625 -38.83 -6.35 -3.32
C GLN A 625 -37.39 -6.39 -3.82
N GLN A 626 -37.24 -6.46 -5.13
CA GLN A 626 -35.94 -6.52 -5.79
C GLN A 626 -35.26 -5.16 -5.80
N ILE A 627 -36.03 -4.10 -6.07
CA ILE A 627 -35.52 -2.73 -6.17
C ILE A 627 -36.20 -1.87 -5.13
N MET A 628 -35.42 -1.24 -4.28
CA MET A 628 -35.85 -0.22 -3.35
C MET A 628 -35.52 1.15 -3.93
N MET A 629 -36.57 1.86 -4.39
CA MET A 629 -36.46 3.23 -4.86
C MET A 629 -36.49 4.17 -3.65
N ILE A 630 -35.44 4.96 -3.47
CA ILE A 630 -35.30 5.82 -2.28
C ILE A 630 -35.27 7.27 -2.71
N THR A 631 -36.32 8.01 -2.34
CA THR A 631 -36.44 9.43 -2.57
C THR A 631 -36.21 10.25 -1.30
N GLY A 632 -36.05 11.54 -1.44
CA GLY A 632 -35.83 12.47 -0.32
C GLY A 632 -34.80 13.54 -0.62
N PRO A 633 -34.71 14.56 0.25
CA PRO A 633 -33.83 15.69 0.05
C PRO A 633 -32.34 15.30 0.15
N ASN A 634 -31.49 16.13 -0.42
CA ASN A 634 -30.05 16.02 -0.18
C ASN A 634 -29.77 16.29 1.30
N MET A 635 -28.76 15.67 1.89
CA MET A 635 -28.43 15.65 3.33
C MET A 635 -29.38 14.83 4.21
N ALA A 636 -30.42 14.21 3.67
CA ALA A 636 -31.30 13.34 4.46
C ALA A 636 -30.66 12.00 4.85
N GLY A 637 -29.51 11.63 4.24
CA GLY A 637 -28.76 10.41 4.55
C GLY A 637 -28.99 9.26 3.57
N LYS A 638 -29.51 9.51 2.35
CA LYS A 638 -29.72 8.49 1.30
C LYS A 638 -28.42 7.73 1.00
N SER A 639 -27.34 8.45 0.65
CA SER A 639 -26.03 7.86 0.34
C SER A 639 -25.43 7.08 1.50
N ALA A 640 -25.63 7.57 2.74
CA ALA A 640 -25.19 6.86 3.95
C ALA A 640 -25.93 5.53 4.12
N LEU A 641 -27.22 5.48 3.84
CA LEU A 641 -28.04 4.25 3.90
C LEU A 641 -27.59 3.22 2.84
N LEU A 642 -27.30 3.66 1.62
CA LEU A 642 -26.78 2.79 0.57
C LEU A 642 -25.45 2.17 0.99
N ARG A 643 -24.49 3.01 1.39
CA ARG A 643 -23.16 2.57 1.86
C ARG A 643 -23.28 1.66 3.08
N GLN A 644 -24.11 1.99 4.08
CA GLN A 644 -24.41 1.15 5.24
C GLN A 644 -24.78 -0.27 4.82
N THR A 645 -25.71 -0.40 3.90
CA THR A 645 -26.21 -1.71 3.45
C THR A 645 -25.10 -2.52 2.80
N ALA A 646 -24.31 -1.91 1.90
CA ALA A 646 -23.19 -2.58 1.27
C ALA A 646 -22.10 -2.99 2.26
N LEU A 647 -21.77 -2.12 3.23
CA LEU A 647 -20.76 -2.41 4.25
C LEU A 647 -21.20 -3.52 5.22
N ILE A 648 -22.50 -3.58 5.58
CA ILE A 648 -23.05 -4.69 6.38
C ILE A 648 -22.96 -6.02 5.62
N VAL A 649 -23.31 -6.04 4.33
CA VAL A 649 -23.18 -7.23 3.49
C VAL A 649 -21.70 -7.64 3.34
N LEU A 650 -20.82 -6.68 3.13
CA LEU A 650 -19.37 -6.91 3.03
C LEU A 650 -18.82 -7.53 4.32
N LEU A 651 -19.09 -6.92 5.47
CA LEU A 651 -18.64 -7.41 6.78
C LEU A 651 -19.16 -8.83 7.04
N SER A 652 -20.42 -9.09 6.71
CA SER A 652 -21.02 -10.43 6.83
C SER A 652 -20.23 -11.47 6.04
N GLN A 653 -19.86 -11.17 4.80
CA GLN A 653 -19.14 -12.11 3.91
C GLN A 653 -17.63 -12.17 4.17
N VAL A 654 -17.07 -11.22 4.91
CA VAL A 654 -15.72 -11.31 5.48
C VAL A 654 -15.68 -12.24 6.71
N GLY A 655 -16.82 -12.46 7.35
CA GLY A 655 -16.95 -13.26 8.57
C GLY A 655 -16.87 -12.43 9.85
N CYS A 656 -17.21 -11.14 9.78
CA CYS A 656 -17.33 -10.24 10.91
C CYS A 656 -18.79 -10.13 11.38
N PHE A 657 -19.00 -9.82 12.63
CA PHE A 657 -20.31 -9.37 13.12
C PHE A 657 -20.63 -8.00 12.53
N VAL A 658 -21.91 -7.61 12.55
CA VAL A 658 -22.41 -6.45 11.81
C VAL A 658 -23.13 -5.46 12.72
N PRO A 659 -23.07 -4.15 12.40
CA PRO A 659 -23.77 -3.09 13.14
C PRO A 659 -25.29 -3.10 12.85
N ALA A 660 -26.03 -4.00 13.45
CA ALA A 660 -27.47 -4.14 13.32
C ALA A 660 -28.08 -4.73 14.60
N GLU A 661 -29.40 -4.74 14.72
CA GLU A 661 -30.10 -5.52 15.72
C GLU A 661 -30.19 -7.00 15.31
N SER A 662 -30.46 -7.24 14.03
CA SER A 662 -30.35 -8.55 13.39
C SER A 662 -30.08 -8.39 11.90
N ALA A 663 -29.39 -9.37 11.31
CA ALA A 663 -29.14 -9.40 9.87
C ALA A 663 -29.22 -10.82 9.34
N LYS A 664 -30.02 -11.02 8.29
CA LYS A 664 -30.03 -12.23 7.48
C LYS A 664 -29.57 -11.87 6.08
N ILE A 665 -28.47 -12.45 5.65
CA ILE A 665 -27.80 -12.10 4.39
C ILE A 665 -27.67 -13.34 3.53
N GLY A 666 -28.43 -13.39 2.44
CA GLY A 666 -28.22 -14.31 1.33
C GLY A 666 -26.98 -13.93 0.55
N LEU A 667 -26.18 -14.91 0.19
CA LEU A 667 -24.90 -14.70 -0.47
C LEU A 667 -24.98 -13.73 -1.66
N VAL A 668 -24.01 -12.82 -1.71
CA VAL A 668 -23.80 -11.86 -2.79
C VAL A 668 -22.54 -12.25 -3.55
N ASP A 669 -22.60 -12.29 -4.88
CA ASP A 669 -21.44 -12.62 -5.72
C ASP A 669 -20.66 -11.38 -6.16
N LYS A 670 -21.34 -10.22 -6.25
CA LYS A 670 -20.75 -8.95 -6.67
C LYS A 670 -21.43 -7.80 -5.95
N ILE A 671 -20.65 -6.83 -5.52
CA ILE A 671 -21.18 -5.57 -5.00
C ILE A 671 -20.73 -4.46 -5.95
N PHE A 672 -21.70 -3.72 -6.48
CA PHE A 672 -21.47 -2.60 -7.35
C PHE A 672 -22.03 -1.33 -6.73
N THR A 673 -21.25 -0.27 -6.80
CA THR A 673 -21.69 1.03 -6.30
C THR A 673 -21.41 2.12 -7.32
N ARG A 674 -22.42 2.97 -7.51
CA ARG A 674 -22.29 4.27 -8.14
C ARG A 674 -22.82 5.29 -7.15
N VAL A 675 -21.92 5.73 -6.24
CA VAL A 675 -22.22 6.65 -5.13
C VAL A 675 -21.23 7.80 -5.13
N GLY A 676 -21.72 9.04 -5.21
CA GLY A 676 -20.92 10.27 -5.23
C GLY A 676 -20.37 10.64 -6.60
N ALA A 677 -20.10 11.94 -6.83
CA ALA A 677 -19.44 12.43 -8.03
C ALA A 677 -17.92 12.30 -7.84
N SER A 678 -17.26 11.50 -8.65
CA SER A 678 -15.80 11.51 -8.72
C SER A 678 -15.39 12.40 -9.90
N ASP A 679 -15.00 13.63 -9.62
CA ASP A 679 -14.41 14.50 -10.62
C ASP A 679 -13.01 14.00 -10.97
N ASN A 680 -12.87 13.42 -12.15
CA ASN A 680 -11.56 13.00 -12.66
C ASN A 680 -11.01 14.07 -13.59
N ILE A 681 -10.77 15.26 -13.04
CA ILE A 681 -10.29 16.45 -13.77
C ILE A 681 -8.97 16.16 -14.51
N SER A 682 -8.18 15.22 -14.02
CA SER A 682 -6.86 14.87 -14.57
C SER A 682 -6.91 14.19 -15.96
N LEU A 683 -8.05 13.59 -16.35
CA LEU A 683 -8.23 12.94 -17.65
C LEU A 683 -9.08 13.76 -18.62
N GLY A 684 -9.59 14.94 -18.21
CA GLY A 684 -10.43 15.78 -19.06
C GLY A 684 -11.79 15.17 -19.43
N GLU A 685 -12.23 14.13 -18.73
CA GLU A 685 -13.53 13.48 -18.96
C GLU A 685 -14.64 14.25 -18.28
N SER A 686 -15.78 14.38 -18.96
CA SER A 686 -17.00 14.95 -18.38
C SER A 686 -17.47 14.06 -17.22
N THR A 687 -17.92 14.67 -16.11
CA THR A 687 -18.53 13.98 -14.96
C THR A 687 -19.64 13.04 -15.37
N PHE A 688 -20.44 13.42 -16.36
CA PHE A 688 -21.50 12.58 -16.93
C PHE A 688 -20.94 11.38 -17.71
N MET A 689 -19.83 11.54 -18.44
CA MET A 689 -19.21 10.40 -19.15
C MET A 689 -18.65 9.38 -18.17
N VAL A 690 -18.00 9.82 -17.09
CA VAL A 690 -17.54 8.94 -16.01
C VAL A 690 -18.72 8.18 -15.39
N GLU A 691 -19.80 8.89 -15.09
CA GLU A 691 -21.03 8.31 -14.54
C GLU A 691 -21.62 7.23 -15.46
N MET A 692 -21.70 7.49 -16.76
CA MET A 692 -22.22 6.53 -17.73
C MET A 692 -21.28 5.33 -17.92
N THR A 693 -19.98 5.55 -17.86
CA THR A 693 -18.98 4.47 -17.92
C THR A 693 -19.08 3.53 -16.72
N GLU A 694 -19.24 4.09 -15.51
CA GLU A 694 -19.46 3.31 -14.29
C GLU A 694 -20.78 2.52 -14.37
N ALA A 695 -21.88 3.16 -14.78
CA ALA A 695 -23.15 2.51 -14.96
C ALA A 695 -23.10 1.39 -16.01
N ALA A 696 -22.44 1.61 -17.15
CA ALA A 696 -22.25 0.61 -18.19
C ALA A 696 -21.43 -0.59 -17.68
N ASN A 697 -20.36 -0.35 -16.88
CA ASN A 697 -19.59 -1.42 -16.26
C ASN A 697 -20.47 -2.27 -15.34
N ILE A 698 -21.33 -1.65 -14.54
CA ILE A 698 -22.28 -2.34 -13.66
C ILE A 698 -23.23 -3.21 -14.50
N LEU A 699 -23.93 -2.62 -15.46
CA LEU A 699 -24.97 -3.29 -16.26
C LEU A 699 -24.42 -4.45 -17.10
N ASN A 700 -23.21 -4.34 -17.62
CA ASN A 700 -22.56 -5.39 -18.39
C ASN A 700 -22.06 -6.56 -17.52
N ASN A 701 -21.86 -6.34 -16.22
CA ASN A 701 -21.29 -7.34 -15.32
C ASN A 701 -22.26 -7.84 -14.24
N VAL A 702 -23.46 -7.28 -14.12
CA VAL A 702 -24.45 -7.64 -13.10
C VAL A 702 -24.90 -9.10 -13.25
N SER A 703 -25.23 -9.74 -12.10
CA SER A 703 -25.84 -11.06 -12.01
C SER A 703 -27.08 -11.02 -11.13
N SER A 704 -27.87 -12.08 -11.08
CA SER A 704 -29.03 -12.17 -10.19
C SER A 704 -28.68 -12.17 -8.70
N LYS A 705 -27.46 -12.56 -8.34
CA LYS A 705 -26.94 -12.53 -6.95
C LYS A 705 -26.17 -11.25 -6.58
N SER A 706 -26.11 -10.29 -7.50
CA SER A 706 -25.41 -9.02 -7.23
C SER A 706 -26.21 -8.11 -6.32
N LEU A 707 -25.48 -7.27 -5.56
CA LEU A 707 -26.01 -6.10 -4.86
C LEU A 707 -25.57 -4.84 -5.61
N VAL A 708 -26.54 -4.03 -6.04
CA VAL A 708 -26.30 -2.83 -6.84
C VAL A 708 -26.79 -1.59 -6.09
N LEU A 709 -25.96 -0.56 -6.04
CA LEU A 709 -26.25 0.69 -5.37
C LEU A 709 -26.06 1.85 -6.35
N PHE A 710 -27.16 2.50 -6.69
CA PHE A 710 -27.16 3.71 -7.50
C PHE A 710 -27.56 4.92 -6.66
N ASP A 711 -26.76 5.97 -6.70
CA ASP A 711 -27.01 7.22 -6.03
C ASP A 711 -27.01 8.39 -7.01
N GLU A 712 -28.17 9.04 -7.14
CA GLU A 712 -28.41 10.22 -7.97
C GLU A 712 -27.96 10.06 -9.45
N LEU A 713 -28.21 8.90 -10.05
CA LEU A 713 -27.86 8.61 -11.43
C LEU A 713 -28.64 9.52 -12.43
N GLY A 714 -27.95 10.03 -13.44
CA GLY A 714 -28.51 10.91 -14.49
C GLY A 714 -28.46 12.41 -14.15
N ARG A 715 -27.78 12.82 -13.07
CA ARG A 715 -27.70 14.22 -12.64
C ARG A 715 -26.83 15.11 -13.53
N GLY A 716 -25.90 14.52 -14.27
CA GLY A 716 -24.89 15.23 -15.08
C GLY A 716 -25.40 15.69 -16.46
N THR A 717 -26.69 15.54 -16.80
CA THR A 717 -27.30 15.90 -18.08
C THR A 717 -28.63 16.64 -17.90
N SER A 718 -29.38 16.87 -19.00
CA SER A 718 -30.72 17.47 -18.93
C SER A 718 -31.65 16.60 -18.09
N THR A 719 -32.61 17.22 -17.41
CA THR A 719 -33.53 16.51 -16.49
C THR A 719 -34.26 15.38 -17.19
N TYR A 720 -34.78 15.60 -18.38
CA TYR A 720 -35.52 14.57 -19.11
C TYR A 720 -34.63 13.41 -19.60
N ASP A 721 -33.41 13.70 -20.06
CA ASP A 721 -32.45 12.64 -20.43
C ASP A 721 -32.05 11.83 -19.20
N GLY A 722 -31.77 12.50 -18.08
CA GLY A 722 -31.43 11.86 -16.81
C GLY A 722 -32.53 10.93 -16.31
N ILE A 723 -33.79 11.40 -16.28
CA ILE A 723 -34.96 10.58 -15.92
C ILE A 723 -35.09 9.37 -16.87
N SER A 724 -34.98 9.60 -18.19
CA SER A 724 -35.15 8.57 -19.20
C SER A 724 -34.10 7.47 -19.05
N ILE A 725 -32.84 7.81 -18.82
CA ILE A 725 -31.74 6.87 -18.59
C ILE A 725 -31.98 6.10 -17.29
N ALA A 726 -32.29 6.81 -16.20
CA ALA A 726 -32.53 6.17 -14.89
C ALA A 726 -33.71 5.20 -14.96
N TRP A 727 -34.82 5.58 -15.63
CA TRP A 727 -35.98 4.72 -15.85
C TRP A 727 -35.62 3.46 -16.62
N ALA A 728 -34.94 3.60 -17.76
CA ALA A 728 -34.53 2.47 -18.59
C ALA A 728 -33.58 1.51 -17.86
N ILE A 729 -32.68 2.01 -17.03
CA ILE A 729 -31.77 1.18 -16.22
C ILE A 729 -32.55 0.37 -15.17
N VAL A 730 -33.48 1.01 -14.45
CA VAL A 730 -34.31 0.33 -13.44
C VAL A 730 -35.20 -0.72 -14.10
N GLU A 731 -35.81 -0.41 -15.25
CA GLU A 731 -36.61 -1.34 -16.04
C GLU A 731 -35.77 -2.54 -16.52
N TYR A 732 -34.56 -2.29 -17.04
CA TYR A 732 -33.63 -3.34 -17.43
C TYR A 732 -33.29 -4.28 -16.28
N LEU A 733 -32.96 -3.75 -15.11
CA LEU A 733 -32.65 -4.55 -13.92
C LEU A 733 -33.87 -5.36 -13.45
N HIS A 734 -35.06 -4.81 -13.58
CA HIS A 734 -36.30 -5.50 -13.23
C HIS A 734 -36.67 -6.63 -14.20
N GLU A 735 -36.66 -6.36 -15.51
CA GLU A 735 -37.19 -7.28 -16.52
C GLU A 735 -36.17 -8.33 -16.97
N HIS A 736 -34.89 -7.99 -17.07
CA HIS A 736 -33.90 -8.88 -17.61
C HIS A 736 -33.53 -10.01 -16.66
N SER A 737 -33.84 -11.25 -16.98
CA SER A 737 -33.74 -12.41 -16.08
C SER A 737 -32.34 -12.66 -15.51
N LYS A 738 -31.29 -12.34 -16.29
CA LYS A 738 -29.88 -12.47 -15.82
C LYS A 738 -29.40 -11.31 -14.97
N ALA A 739 -30.12 -10.18 -14.98
CA ALA A 739 -29.74 -8.94 -14.28
C ALA A 739 -30.64 -8.62 -13.07
N ARG A 740 -31.44 -9.58 -12.59
CA ARG A 740 -32.35 -9.40 -11.44
C ARG A 740 -31.62 -9.19 -10.13
N ALA A 741 -30.73 -8.21 -10.10
CA ALA A 741 -29.95 -7.88 -8.92
C ALA A 741 -30.79 -7.20 -7.83
N ARG A 742 -30.43 -7.44 -6.59
CA ARG A 742 -30.95 -6.69 -5.44
C ARG A 742 -30.41 -5.27 -5.51
N THR A 743 -31.29 -4.28 -5.61
CA THR A 743 -30.90 -2.91 -5.96
C THR A 743 -31.45 -1.90 -4.99
N LEU A 744 -30.59 -1.01 -4.50
CA LEU A 744 -30.95 0.23 -3.84
C LEU A 744 -30.70 1.37 -4.82
N PHE A 745 -31.73 2.13 -5.15
CA PHE A 745 -31.69 3.22 -6.09
C PHE A 745 -32.12 4.53 -5.41
N ALA A 746 -31.17 5.36 -5.02
CA ALA A 746 -31.45 6.67 -4.46
C ALA A 746 -31.54 7.71 -5.59
N THR A 747 -32.57 8.51 -5.58
CA THR A 747 -32.82 9.51 -6.60
C THR A 747 -33.52 10.76 -6.05
N HIS A 748 -33.41 11.83 -6.77
CA HIS A 748 -34.18 13.05 -6.58
C HIS A 748 -35.30 13.21 -7.62
N TYR A 749 -35.39 12.28 -8.58
CA TYR A 749 -36.46 12.25 -9.57
C TYR A 749 -37.74 11.64 -8.98
N HIS A 750 -38.72 12.47 -8.70
CA HIS A 750 -40.00 12.00 -8.12
C HIS A 750 -40.83 11.20 -9.13
N GLU A 751 -40.63 11.41 -10.42
CA GLU A 751 -41.27 10.70 -11.51
C GLU A 751 -41.00 9.19 -11.45
N LEU A 752 -39.85 8.77 -10.95
CA LEU A 752 -39.51 7.36 -10.80
C LEU A 752 -40.39 6.64 -9.75
N ASN A 753 -41.08 7.37 -8.88
CA ASN A 753 -42.06 6.78 -7.94
C ASN A 753 -43.24 6.09 -8.67
N GLU A 754 -43.55 6.51 -9.90
CA GLU A 754 -44.61 5.88 -10.69
C GLU A 754 -44.26 4.45 -11.10
N MET A 755 -42.99 4.05 -11.10
CA MET A 755 -42.56 2.71 -11.46
C MET A 755 -43.13 1.64 -10.53
N GLU A 756 -43.38 1.90 -9.25
CA GLU A 756 -44.02 0.95 -8.34
C GLU A 756 -45.40 0.49 -8.79
N LYS A 757 -46.15 1.34 -9.53
CA LYS A 757 -47.45 1.01 -10.05
C LYS A 757 -47.41 0.00 -11.20
N ASN A 758 -46.33 0.07 -12.01
CA ASN A 758 -46.15 -0.71 -13.22
C ASN A 758 -45.31 -1.99 -12.99
N PHE A 759 -44.40 -1.98 -11.97
CA PHE A 759 -43.44 -3.03 -11.73
C PHE A 759 -43.57 -3.61 -10.34
N SER A 760 -43.97 -4.84 -10.22
CA SER A 760 -44.40 -5.49 -8.96
C SER A 760 -43.29 -5.60 -7.92
N ARG A 761 -42.00 -5.75 -8.34
CA ARG A 761 -40.85 -5.92 -7.45
C ARG A 761 -40.11 -4.61 -7.14
N ILE A 762 -40.63 -3.47 -7.60
CA ILE A 762 -40.14 -2.13 -7.22
C ILE A 762 -40.96 -1.63 -6.03
N LYS A 763 -40.29 -1.08 -5.01
CA LYS A 763 -40.93 -0.53 -3.83
C LYS A 763 -40.34 0.83 -3.50
N ASN A 764 -41.22 1.82 -3.31
CA ASN A 764 -40.85 3.19 -3.01
C ASN A 764 -40.66 3.40 -1.52
N TYR A 765 -39.61 4.12 -1.20
CA TYR A 765 -39.28 4.57 0.14
C TYR A 765 -38.83 6.04 0.11
N ASN A 766 -38.94 6.69 1.24
CA ASN A 766 -38.39 8.02 1.43
C ASN A 766 -37.63 8.11 2.75
N VAL A 767 -36.64 8.98 2.77
CA VAL A 767 -35.96 9.34 4.02
C VAL A 767 -36.69 10.50 4.64
N SER A 768 -37.31 10.26 5.80
CA SER A 768 -38.25 11.16 6.40
C SER A 768 -37.63 12.47 6.90
N VAL A 769 -38.40 13.52 6.70
CA VAL A 769 -38.11 14.89 7.13
C VAL A 769 -39.34 15.41 7.87
N LYS A 770 -39.12 16.15 8.94
CA LYS A 770 -40.20 16.79 9.67
C LYS A 770 -40.03 18.31 9.58
N GLU A 771 -41.09 18.98 9.17
CA GLU A 771 -41.16 20.43 9.20
C GLU A 771 -41.77 20.88 10.53
N VAL A 772 -41.04 21.72 11.27
CA VAL A 772 -41.48 22.30 12.55
C VAL A 772 -41.13 23.77 12.53
N ASP A 773 -42.11 24.64 12.67
CA ASP A 773 -41.94 26.12 12.68
C ASP A 773 -41.12 26.64 11.50
N ASN A 774 -41.42 26.21 10.29
CA ASN A 774 -40.70 26.56 9.05
C ASN A 774 -39.21 26.09 9.04
N LYS A 775 -38.81 25.21 9.93
CA LYS A 775 -37.49 24.55 9.91
C LYS A 775 -37.62 23.09 9.55
N VAL A 776 -36.76 22.63 8.67
CA VAL A 776 -36.72 21.23 8.25
C VAL A 776 -35.75 20.47 9.17
N ILE A 777 -36.27 19.47 9.84
CA ILE A 777 -35.53 18.55 10.70
C ILE A 777 -35.39 17.22 9.93
N PHE A 778 -34.16 16.85 9.63
CA PHE A 778 -33.87 15.55 9.00
C PHE A 778 -33.94 14.45 10.03
N LEU A 779 -35.01 13.64 9.97
CA LEU A 779 -35.19 12.51 10.88
C LEU A 779 -34.29 11.33 10.54
N ARG A 780 -33.74 11.31 9.31
CA ARG A 780 -32.85 10.26 8.78
C ARG A 780 -33.44 8.84 8.88
N LYS A 781 -34.76 8.72 9.00
CA LYS A 781 -35.48 7.44 9.11
C LYS A 781 -36.11 7.07 7.76
N LEU A 782 -35.87 5.84 7.32
CA LEU A 782 -36.45 5.30 6.11
C LEU A 782 -37.92 4.92 6.34
N MET A 783 -38.79 5.42 5.48
CA MET A 783 -40.24 5.20 5.55
C MET A 783 -40.75 4.68 4.21
N ARG A 784 -41.82 3.86 4.26
CA ARG A 784 -42.50 3.34 3.07
C ARG A 784 -43.25 4.45 2.34
N GLY A 785 -43.19 4.48 1.00
CA GLY A 785 -43.79 5.49 0.14
C GLY A 785 -42.81 6.48 -0.44
N GLY A 786 -43.19 7.15 -1.54
CA GLY A 786 -42.41 8.19 -2.17
C GLY A 786 -42.54 9.53 -1.47
N SER A 787 -41.55 10.43 -1.66
CA SER A 787 -41.68 11.85 -1.29
C SER A 787 -42.18 12.64 -2.48
N GLU A 788 -43.19 13.48 -2.25
CA GLU A 788 -43.77 14.37 -3.29
C GLU A 788 -43.19 15.78 -3.27
N HIS A 789 -42.38 16.15 -2.24
CA HIS A 789 -41.87 17.49 -2.06
C HIS A 789 -40.34 17.57 -2.20
N SER A 790 -39.89 18.64 -2.85
CA SER A 790 -38.51 19.02 -2.95
C SER A 790 -38.13 19.95 -1.80
N PHE A 791 -37.04 19.64 -1.09
CA PHE A 791 -36.55 20.45 0.05
C PHE A 791 -35.25 21.22 -0.29
N GLY A 792 -34.88 21.36 -1.59
CA GLY A 792 -33.63 21.98 -2.01
C GLY A 792 -33.46 23.43 -1.51
N ILE A 793 -34.53 24.23 -1.51
CA ILE A 793 -34.51 25.62 -1.04
C ILE A 793 -34.26 25.69 0.48
N HIS A 794 -34.83 24.77 1.25
CA HIS A 794 -34.59 24.66 2.70
C HIS A 794 -33.14 24.29 3.02
N VAL A 795 -32.54 23.41 2.22
CA VAL A 795 -31.10 23.09 2.35
C VAL A 795 -30.24 24.32 2.05
N ALA A 796 -30.60 25.11 1.03
CA ALA A 796 -29.92 26.36 0.72
C ALA A 796 -30.01 27.37 1.88
N GLU A 797 -31.16 27.44 2.55
CA GLU A 797 -31.33 28.30 3.76
C GLU A 797 -30.44 27.85 4.91
N ILE A 798 -30.38 26.52 5.18
CA ILE A 798 -29.49 25.92 6.21
C ILE A 798 -28.01 26.16 5.90
N ALA A 799 -27.63 26.13 4.61
CA ALA A 799 -26.29 26.43 4.15
C ALA A 799 -25.90 27.94 4.27
N GLY A 800 -26.82 28.80 4.73
CA GLY A 800 -26.55 30.20 4.96
C GLY A 800 -26.75 31.10 3.73
N MET A 801 -27.50 30.64 2.70
CA MET A 801 -27.79 31.45 1.54
C MET A 801 -28.59 32.75 1.93
N PRO A 802 -28.32 33.90 1.31
CA PRO A 802 -29.02 35.13 1.63
C PRO A 802 -30.55 34.99 1.59
N ARG A 803 -31.22 35.47 2.62
CA ARG A 803 -32.70 35.33 2.79
C ARG A 803 -33.50 35.88 1.61
N SER A 804 -33.02 36.91 0.91
CA SER A 804 -33.67 37.49 -0.28
C SER A 804 -33.73 36.47 -1.42
N ILE A 805 -32.65 35.72 -1.63
CA ILE A 805 -32.54 34.64 -2.66
C ILE A 805 -33.48 33.51 -2.30
N VAL A 806 -33.47 33.04 -1.05
CA VAL A 806 -34.33 31.94 -0.55
C VAL A 806 -35.82 32.30 -0.73
N LYS A 807 -36.22 33.54 -0.37
CA LYS A 807 -37.59 34.02 -0.57
C LYS A 807 -37.99 34.03 -2.04
N ARG A 808 -37.12 34.56 -2.92
CA ARG A 808 -37.41 34.61 -4.37
C ARG A 808 -37.48 33.19 -4.96
N ALA A 809 -36.59 32.30 -4.56
CA ALA A 809 -36.60 30.88 -4.98
C ALA A 809 -37.92 30.18 -4.63
N ASN A 810 -38.44 30.42 -3.41
CA ASN A 810 -39.75 29.88 -2.99
C ASN A 810 -40.91 30.40 -3.82
N VAL A 811 -40.88 31.68 -4.25
CA VAL A 811 -41.89 32.24 -5.14
C VAL A 811 -41.85 31.58 -6.51
N ILE A 812 -40.63 31.48 -7.08
CA ILE A 812 -40.43 30.82 -8.38
C ILE A 812 -40.85 29.36 -8.35
N LEU A 813 -40.52 28.61 -7.26
CA LEU A 813 -40.92 27.21 -7.12
C LEU A 813 -42.44 27.07 -7.18
N LYS A 814 -43.16 27.88 -6.43
CA LYS A 814 -44.63 27.87 -6.42
C LYS A 814 -45.25 28.18 -7.79
N GLU A 815 -44.67 29.14 -8.55
CA GLU A 815 -45.07 29.46 -9.91
C GLU A 815 -44.86 28.26 -10.84
N LEU A 816 -43.71 27.61 -10.80
CA LEU A 816 -43.38 26.42 -11.60
C LEU A 816 -44.23 25.17 -11.27
N GLU A 817 -44.53 24.98 -9.97
CA GLU A 817 -45.42 23.89 -9.52
C GLU A 817 -46.88 24.12 -9.96
N ALA A 818 -47.36 25.35 -9.93
CA ALA A 818 -48.71 25.71 -10.37
C ALA A 818 -48.90 25.53 -11.89
N ASP A 819 -47.87 25.88 -12.71
CA ASP A 819 -47.89 25.67 -14.15
C ASP A 819 -47.90 24.16 -14.52
N ASN A 820 -47.24 23.30 -13.75
CA ASN A 820 -47.26 21.85 -13.95
C ASN A 820 -48.58 21.18 -13.51
N ALA A 821 -49.32 21.74 -12.53
CA ALA A 821 -50.60 21.19 -12.07
C ALA A 821 -51.79 21.52 -13.03
N GLY A 822 -51.62 22.42 -13.97
CA GLY A 822 -52.69 22.90 -14.87
C GLY A 822 -52.80 22.26 -16.23
N VAL A 823 -51.87 21.34 -16.62
CA VAL A 823 -51.83 20.84 -18.01
C VAL A 823 -51.61 19.32 -18.10
N GLY A 824 -52.71 18.61 -18.22
CA GLY A 824 -52.68 17.35 -18.96
C GLY A 824 -52.62 17.66 -20.47
N GLY A 825 -51.45 17.97 -20.97
CA GLY A 825 -51.24 18.28 -22.39
C GLY A 825 -50.08 19.23 -22.62
N ALA A 826 -49.11 18.77 -23.35
CA ALA A 826 -47.85 19.43 -23.67
C ALA A 826 -48.00 20.95 -23.97
N ALA A 827 -47.63 21.78 -23.01
CA ALA A 827 -47.42 23.21 -23.21
C ALA A 827 -46.12 23.63 -22.54
N LYS A 828 -45.26 24.29 -23.32
CA LYS A 828 -44.01 24.88 -22.85
C LYS A 828 -44.27 25.88 -21.69
N PRO A 829 -43.50 25.88 -20.63
CA PRO A 829 -43.67 26.87 -19.56
C PRO A 829 -43.51 28.28 -20.14
N ASN A 830 -44.45 29.13 -19.79
CA ASN A 830 -44.50 30.51 -20.31
C ASN A 830 -43.55 31.38 -19.48
N THR A 831 -42.26 31.36 -19.80
CA THR A 831 -41.21 32.12 -19.14
C THR A 831 -41.36 33.65 -19.24
N ALA A 832 -42.30 34.14 -20.09
CA ALA A 832 -42.54 35.57 -20.29
C ALA A 832 -43.16 36.28 -19.06
N LYS A 833 -43.93 35.59 -18.19
CA LYS A 833 -44.53 36.20 -16.99
C LYS A 833 -43.60 36.40 -15.81
N ILE A 834 -42.49 35.65 -15.81
CA ILE A 834 -41.47 35.70 -14.73
C ILE A 834 -40.60 36.96 -14.87
N ALA A 835 -40.47 37.51 -16.07
CA ALA A 835 -39.58 38.63 -16.37
C ALA A 835 -40.20 40.02 -16.04
N GLU A 836 -41.53 40.13 -15.82
CA GLU A 836 -42.18 41.44 -15.63
C GLU A 836 -42.05 42.06 -14.22
N HIS A 837 -41.48 41.37 -13.24
CA HIS A 837 -41.34 41.82 -11.85
C HIS A 837 -39.93 42.05 -11.34
N SER A 838 -38.93 42.12 -12.19
CA SER A 838 -37.53 42.40 -11.78
C SER A 838 -37.12 43.81 -12.24
N GLY A 839 -37.54 44.80 -11.48
CA GLY A 839 -36.84 46.07 -11.43
C GLY A 839 -35.55 45.87 -10.64
N ASP A 840 -34.40 46.17 -11.27
CA ASP A 840 -33.05 46.27 -10.73
C ASP A 840 -32.45 45.02 -10.08
N MET A 841 -31.92 44.15 -10.90
CA MET A 841 -30.54 43.60 -10.84
C MET A 841 -30.26 42.73 -12.07
N GLU A 842 -29.44 43.24 -12.99
CA GLU A 842 -28.84 42.47 -14.08
C GLU A 842 -27.90 41.36 -13.50
N LEU A 843 -28.28 40.13 -13.60
CA LEU A 843 -27.40 38.98 -13.72
C LEU A 843 -28.07 37.94 -14.59
N SER A 844 -27.96 38.17 -15.88
CA SER A 844 -28.35 37.25 -16.94
C SER A 844 -27.32 36.14 -17.04
N PHE A 845 -27.63 34.94 -16.58
CA PHE A 845 -26.81 33.76 -16.79
C PHE A 845 -27.51 32.68 -17.64
N PHE A 846 -28.66 32.93 -18.19
CA PHE A 846 -29.35 32.02 -19.12
C PHE A 846 -29.91 32.79 -20.33
N GLN A 847 -29.04 33.14 -21.27
CA GLN A 847 -29.40 33.41 -22.64
C GLN A 847 -28.64 32.44 -23.55
N LEU A 848 -29.16 31.22 -23.69
CA LEU A 848 -28.67 30.28 -24.68
C LEU A 848 -29.40 30.38 -26.03
N ASP A 849 -30.38 31.29 -26.19
CA ASP A 849 -31.03 31.63 -27.46
C ASP A 849 -31.08 33.13 -27.63
N ASP A 850 -29.92 33.76 -27.80
CA ASP A 850 -29.81 35.09 -28.36
C ASP A 850 -30.11 34.97 -29.86
N PRO A 851 -31.18 35.67 -30.35
CA PRO A 851 -31.51 35.65 -31.78
C PRO A 851 -30.32 36.08 -32.65
N VAL A 852 -29.44 36.95 -32.11
CA VAL A 852 -28.26 37.43 -32.81
C VAL A 852 -27.23 36.29 -32.93
N LEU A 853 -27.02 35.48 -31.88
CA LEU A 853 -26.14 34.33 -31.94
C LEU A 853 -26.68 33.24 -32.81
N THR A 854 -27.99 33.01 -32.85
CA THR A 854 -28.63 32.08 -33.74
C THR A 854 -28.47 32.52 -35.20
N GLN A 855 -28.64 33.81 -35.52
CA GLN A 855 -28.44 34.37 -36.85
C GLN A 855 -26.99 34.23 -37.30
N ILE A 856 -26.02 34.47 -36.40
CA ILE A 856 -24.58 34.30 -36.68
C ILE A 856 -24.24 32.82 -36.91
N ARG A 857 -24.79 31.91 -36.14
CA ARG A 857 -24.63 30.46 -36.34
C ARG A 857 -25.12 30.01 -37.70
N ASP A 858 -26.32 30.44 -38.10
CA ASP A 858 -26.93 30.06 -39.36
C ASP A 858 -26.18 30.69 -40.56
N GLU A 859 -25.66 31.91 -40.44
CA GLU A 859 -24.78 32.53 -41.43
C GLU A 859 -23.46 31.79 -41.59
N ILE A 860 -22.84 31.33 -40.48
CA ILE A 860 -21.59 30.57 -40.52
C ILE A 860 -21.84 29.17 -41.11
N LEU A 861 -22.92 28.50 -40.75
CA LEU A 861 -23.24 27.18 -41.25
C LEU A 861 -23.60 27.18 -42.73
N GLY A 862 -24.13 28.29 -43.27
CA GLY A 862 -24.46 28.46 -44.68
C GLY A 862 -23.25 28.81 -45.57
N LEU A 863 -22.04 29.02 -45.01
CA LEU A 863 -20.83 29.38 -45.75
C LEU A 863 -20.15 28.16 -46.36
N ASP A 864 -20.02 28.10 -47.65
CA ASP A 864 -19.13 27.12 -48.34
C ASP A 864 -17.69 27.66 -48.32
N VAL A 865 -16.95 27.30 -47.29
CA VAL A 865 -15.60 27.79 -47.01
C VAL A 865 -14.61 27.40 -48.12
N ASN A 866 -14.86 26.32 -48.84
CA ASN A 866 -13.97 25.82 -49.90
C ASN A 866 -14.04 26.64 -51.20
N ASN A 867 -15.13 27.39 -51.43
CA ASN A 867 -15.34 28.19 -52.63
C ASN A 867 -15.25 29.72 -52.38
N LEU A 868 -14.91 30.17 -51.16
CA LEU A 868 -14.75 31.56 -50.85
C LEU A 868 -13.39 32.09 -51.25
N THR A 869 -13.38 33.25 -51.96
CA THR A 869 -12.11 33.98 -52.15
C THR A 869 -11.68 34.66 -50.85
N PRO A 870 -10.38 34.99 -50.66
CA PRO A 870 -9.91 35.71 -49.47
C PRO A 870 -10.64 37.06 -49.23
N VAL A 871 -11.07 37.76 -50.28
CA VAL A 871 -11.81 39.02 -50.20
C VAL A 871 -13.24 38.78 -49.72
N ASP A 872 -13.88 37.73 -50.23
CA ASP A 872 -15.25 37.38 -49.85
C ASP A 872 -15.30 36.87 -48.41
N ALA A 873 -14.28 36.15 -47.96
CA ALA A 873 -14.14 35.71 -46.55
C ALA A 873 -14.01 36.90 -45.58
N LEU A 874 -13.23 37.92 -45.96
CA LEU A 874 -13.09 39.17 -45.21
C LEU A 874 -14.40 39.96 -45.15
N ASN A 875 -15.15 40.02 -46.29
CA ASN A 875 -16.44 40.69 -46.31
C ASN A 875 -17.44 39.95 -45.45
N LYS A 876 -17.52 38.63 -45.49
CA LYS A 876 -18.42 37.83 -44.64
C LYS A 876 -18.07 37.96 -43.18
N LEU A 877 -16.81 38.00 -42.78
CA LEU A 877 -16.38 38.25 -41.40
C LEU A 877 -16.80 39.64 -40.95
N ASN A 878 -16.75 40.64 -41.83
CA ASN A 878 -17.23 42.02 -41.52
C ASN A 878 -18.77 42.05 -41.37
N GLU A 879 -19.53 41.28 -42.15
CA GLU A 879 -20.98 41.15 -42.00
C GLU A 879 -21.32 40.54 -40.64
N ILE A 880 -20.73 39.44 -40.31
CA ILE A 880 -20.91 38.74 -39.00
C ILE A 880 -20.55 39.69 -37.84
N LYS A 881 -19.46 40.46 -37.98
CA LYS A 881 -19.06 41.49 -36.99
C LYS A 881 -20.04 42.64 -36.85
N LYS A 882 -20.77 43.02 -37.95
CA LYS A 882 -21.83 44.05 -37.92
C LYS A 882 -23.07 43.52 -37.19
N ILE A 883 -23.44 42.25 -37.40
CA ILE A 883 -24.56 41.59 -36.70
C ILE A 883 -24.27 41.54 -35.20
N LEU A 884 -23.05 41.16 -34.77
CA LEU A 884 -22.61 41.23 -33.37
C LEU A 884 -22.67 42.60 -32.72
N ARG A 885 -22.56 43.69 -33.50
CA ARG A 885 -22.57 45.07 -33.00
C ARG A 885 -23.95 45.71 -33.03
N GLY A 886 -25.00 44.99 -33.42
CA GLY A 886 -26.37 45.54 -33.48
C GLY A 886 -26.56 46.68 -34.48
N LYS A 887 -25.70 46.77 -35.49
CA LYS A 887 -25.80 47.67 -36.60
C LYS A 887 -25.98 46.84 -37.90
N ALA A 888 -27.20 46.40 -38.16
CA ALA A 888 -27.61 45.92 -39.49
C ALA A 888 -28.14 47.13 -40.30
#